data_3c333a524385e32d2fba8b03a9dde5d2
#
_entry.id   3c333a524385e32d2fba8b03a9dde5d2
#
_cell.length_a   1.000
_cell.length_b   1.000
_cell.length_c   1.000
_cell.angle_alpha   90.00
_cell.angle_beta   90.00
_cell.angle_gamma   90.00
#
_symmetry.space_group_name_H-M   'P 1'
#
loop_
_entity.id
_entity.type
_entity.pdbx_description
1 polymer ?
#
loop_
_entity_poly.entity_id
_entity_poly.type
_entity_poly.pdbx_seq_one_letter_code
_entity_poly.pdbx_strand_id
1 'polypeptide(L)'
;MGNKQPKKKNSKEKLSLEMLNLIEETEKDIMKEYPSLHITEHLFFLTALDIEGCFLYEALAQSMSRKEIERVHDQLKAIVETETLNAVKPKNAYTFSDDFSHLLDLASNESILAEEETITSDHLLLAFIKDKKYENDGFREILKKADITYDMVKEGSKEIAKKLEAEDDVAMTASYGDTFQQLSDVIQNLVSNNNSDNVITYTIGLNGENGSMIPLNGEDTMNYLSGGNTHRKKKKDEIDFCSEMVSLSKKSNDRFVGGDKIIDSIISTMAKKKESNVVLVGESGVGKTALIHHIAKCIANDDLPEFFAKRIYNINFPEMMSGTQFRGVFEGRIKTLVDELEKQKDSIAFIDNIQDLIVSDSRSDDFSGVVSGILNNENIKLIITTTPKGYKTLSDKYKSISKKFQKIVMEQPQKNETVSILQGLKADYEKYHNVTYPKDVAETCTILAMRYLNDRCLPISAINLMDEVGADKKLSLLKGRKPIEKELSTLTKKEKTKYSETNIEQLKKDIESKRDELAKYNASMEKAKIEEEDIFNTVSKMSNIPIAKISLSEKIALKNIDDSVKKVVIGQDEAIEKICKIIKRNKMGLAPDNKPIGSFLCVGGTGCGKTLMAKTIAKEVFGDEKYLVRFDMSEYSDETSVNKLIGSSAGYVGYTEGGLLTEAVKNQKYAVVLFDEIEKANDKVFNLFLQVLDEGCLTDNMGDRVDFKNTIIIMTSNVGVKDATLNNGIGFNVDNAQNRKNIIEKSLKSKFAPEFLNRLNDVIYFNDLTDDNLKDIIKLEINKLIGRLHKINFDGKYGDKTIDFIYEVIKQQKEYGARPIARAIQDNVENKITDLLLDNDYEKKYIFDFDKIIN
;
A
#
# COMPACT_ATOMS: atom_id res chain seq x y z
N MET A 1 -24.66 21.68 -56.83
CA MET A 1 -25.17 20.77 -55.79
C MET A 1 -24.01 19.93 -55.29
N GLY A 2 -23.36 20.35 -54.27
CA GLY A 2 -22.18 19.66 -53.69
C GLY A 2 -22.57 19.00 -52.40
N ASN A 3 -22.46 17.68 -52.36
CA ASN A 3 -22.56 16.87 -51.15
C ASN A 3 -21.43 17.22 -50.17
N LYS A 4 -21.75 17.90 -49.12
CA LYS A 4 -20.87 18.00 -47.94
C LYS A 4 -21.07 16.72 -47.11
N GLN A 5 -20.07 15.87 -47.09
CA GLN A 5 -19.99 14.82 -46.06
C GLN A 5 -19.88 15.49 -44.69
N PRO A 6 -20.56 14.99 -43.64
CA PRO A 6 -20.42 15.52 -42.31
C PRO A 6 -19.03 15.13 -41.78
N LYS A 7 -18.28 16.12 -41.29
CA LYS A 7 -17.03 15.92 -40.58
C LYS A 7 -17.27 15.05 -39.35
N LYS A 8 -16.54 13.91 -39.23
CA LYS A 8 -16.46 13.14 -38.00
C LYS A 8 -16.09 14.05 -36.84
N LYS A 9 -17.01 14.27 -35.94
CA LYS A 9 -16.73 14.88 -34.63
C LYS A 9 -16.04 13.81 -33.79
N ASN A 10 -14.82 14.06 -33.36
CA ASN A 10 -14.21 13.33 -32.25
C ASN A 10 -14.92 13.75 -30.97
N SER A 11 -15.85 12.97 -30.49
CA SER A 11 -16.47 13.18 -29.18
C SER A 11 -15.56 12.61 -28.12
N LYS A 12 -15.13 13.43 -27.17
CA LYS A 12 -14.42 13.02 -25.94
C LYS A 12 -15.49 12.52 -24.97
N GLU A 13 -15.56 11.22 -24.81
CA GLU A 13 -16.62 10.56 -24.07
C GLU A 13 -16.18 10.26 -22.63
N LYS A 14 -17.09 10.43 -21.68
CA LYS A 14 -16.87 10.15 -20.27
C LYS A 14 -17.55 8.84 -19.91
N LEU A 15 -16.76 7.82 -19.53
CA LEU A 15 -17.28 6.62 -18.93
C LEU A 15 -17.69 6.87 -17.47
N SER A 16 -18.81 6.30 -17.05
CA SER A 16 -19.21 6.32 -15.62
C SER A 16 -18.25 5.45 -14.77
N LEU A 17 -18.26 5.69 -13.46
CA LEU A 17 -17.49 4.85 -12.53
C LEU A 17 -17.95 3.40 -12.56
N GLU A 18 -19.24 3.18 -12.76
CA GLU A 18 -19.84 1.86 -12.95
C GLU A 18 -19.25 1.15 -14.17
N MET A 19 -19.16 1.84 -15.32
CA MET A 19 -18.55 1.31 -16.54
C MET A 19 -17.09 0.92 -16.35
N LEU A 20 -16.33 1.73 -15.64
CA LEU A 20 -14.92 1.45 -15.34
C LEU A 20 -14.76 0.20 -14.47
N ASN A 21 -15.60 0.05 -13.45
CA ASN A 21 -15.63 -1.13 -12.59
C ASN A 21 -16.03 -2.41 -13.38
N LEU A 22 -17.02 -2.30 -14.27
CA LEU A 22 -17.42 -3.42 -15.11
C LEU A 22 -16.32 -3.86 -16.07
N ILE A 23 -15.58 -2.94 -16.66
CA ILE A 23 -14.42 -3.25 -17.50
C ILE A 23 -13.35 -4.00 -16.70
N GLU A 24 -13.05 -3.57 -15.48
CA GLU A 24 -12.06 -4.23 -14.61
C GLU A 24 -12.51 -5.63 -14.20
N GLU A 25 -13.79 -5.84 -13.86
CA GLU A 25 -14.31 -7.17 -13.56
C GLU A 25 -14.30 -8.07 -14.81
N THR A 26 -14.63 -7.54 -15.99
CA THR A 26 -14.54 -8.27 -17.25
C THR A 26 -13.10 -8.71 -17.55
N GLU A 27 -12.09 -7.89 -17.24
CA GLU A 27 -10.67 -8.27 -17.33
C GLU A 27 -10.31 -9.40 -16.37
N LYS A 28 -10.83 -9.39 -15.15
CA LYS A 28 -10.64 -10.48 -14.18
C LYS A 28 -11.25 -11.79 -14.65
N ASP A 29 -12.43 -11.74 -15.27
CA ASP A 29 -13.10 -12.91 -15.85
C ASP A 29 -12.31 -13.48 -17.03
N ILE A 30 -11.72 -12.63 -17.89
CA ILE A 30 -10.80 -13.05 -18.94
C ILE A 30 -9.61 -13.80 -18.34
N MET A 31 -8.99 -13.27 -17.29
CA MET A 31 -7.82 -13.90 -16.66
C MET A 31 -8.15 -15.24 -16.04
N LYS A 32 -9.35 -15.40 -15.49
CA LYS A 32 -9.74 -16.54 -14.68
C LYS A 32 -10.45 -17.63 -15.48
N GLU A 33 -11.40 -17.25 -16.32
CA GLU A 33 -12.35 -18.19 -16.96
C GLU A 33 -12.24 -18.22 -18.48
N TYR A 34 -11.86 -17.11 -19.14
CA TYR A 34 -11.87 -16.95 -20.60
C TYR A 34 -10.54 -16.46 -21.20
N PRO A 35 -9.41 -17.14 -20.98
CA PRO A 35 -8.06 -16.62 -21.27
C PRO A 35 -7.73 -16.46 -22.76
N SER A 36 -8.67 -16.79 -23.65
CA SER A 36 -8.50 -16.67 -25.12
C SER A 36 -9.21 -15.48 -25.73
N LEU A 37 -10.02 -14.74 -24.94
CA LEU A 37 -10.83 -13.64 -25.44
C LEU A 37 -10.17 -12.26 -25.25
N HIS A 38 -10.55 -11.34 -26.13
CA HIS A 38 -10.49 -9.90 -25.90
C HIS A 38 -11.72 -9.47 -25.09
N ILE A 39 -11.78 -8.22 -24.63
CA ILE A 39 -13.03 -7.67 -24.08
C ILE A 39 -14.01 -7.51 -25.24
N THR A 40 -14.95 -8.45 -25.35
CA THR A 40 -16.03 -8.44 -26.34
C THR A 40 -17.29 -7.86 -25.70
N GLU A 41 -18.22 -7.42 -26.55
CA GLU A 41 -19.53 -6.95 -26.10
C GLU A 41 -20.31 -8.04 -25.35
N HIS A 42 -20.23 -9.27 -25.77
CA HIS A 42 -20.93 -10.39 -25.12
C HIS A 42 -20.36 -10.69 -23.75
N LEU A 43 -19.04 -10.73 -23.61
CA LEU A 43 -18.40 -10.95 -22.31
C LEU A 43 -18.67 -9.79 -21.35
N PHE A 44 -18.64 -8.55 -21.84
CA PHE A 44 -18.99 -7.39 -21.03
C PHE A 44 -20.44 -7.43 -20.54
N PHE A 45 -21.39 -7.76 -21.41
CA PHE A 45 -22.80 -7.91 -21.00
C PHE A 45 -23.01 -9.07 -20.04
N LEU A 46 -22.26 -10.17 -20.19
CA LEU A 46 -22.31 -11.30 -19.25
C LEU A 46 -21.86 -10.85 -17.85
N THR A 47 -20.70 -10.20 -17.75
CA THR A 47 -20.19 -9.65 -16.48
C THR A 47 -21.17 -8.63 -15.87
N ALA A 48 -21.76 -7.77 -16.69
CA ALA A 48 -22.76 -6.81 -16.24
C ALA A 48 -24.03 -7.47 -15.67
N LEU A 49 -24.44 -8.61 -16.21
CA LEU A 49 -25.58 -9.37 -15.69
C LEU A 49 -25.28 -10.13 -14.39
N ASP A 50 -23.99 -10.40 -14.10
CA ASP A 50 -23.57 -11.03 -12.84
C ASP A 50 -23.55 -10.04 -11.66
N ILE A 51 -23.51 -8.74 -11.92
CA ILE A 51 -23.39 -7.70 -10.89
C ILE A 51 -24.77 -7.05 -10.61
N GLU A 52 -25.44 -7.53 -9.55
CA GLU A 52 -26.65 -6.86 -9.04
C GLU A 52 -26.31 -5.43 -8.60
N GLY A 53 -27.03 -4.44 -9.16
CA GLY A 53 -26.82 -3.03 -8.85
C GLY A 53 -26.08 -2.23 -9.92
N CYS A 54 -25.63 -2.84 -11.02
CA CYS A 54 -25.20 -2.08 -12.20
C CYS A 54 -26.41 -1.54 -12.98
N PHE A 55 -26.22 -0.46 -13.73
CA PHE A 55 -27.29 0.21 -14.46
C PHE A 55 -28.02 -0.74 -15.44
N LEU A 56 -27.31 -1.58 -16.14
CA LEU A 56 -27.87 -2.56 -17.07
C LEU A 56 -28.77 -3.57 -16.34
N TYR A 57 -28.27 -4.16 -15.24
CA TYR A 57 -29.06 -5.13 -14.46
C TYR A 57 -30.32 -4.49 -13.89
N GLU A 58 -30.18 -3.30 -13.28
CA GLU A 58 -31.28 -2.58 -12.67
C GLU A 58 -32.31 -2.12 -13.73
N ALA A 59 -31.89 -1.70 -14.94
CA ALA A 59 -32.79 -1.33 -16.01
C ALA A 59 -33.66 -2.52 -16.49
N LEU A 60 -33.09 -3.71 -16.56
CA LEU A 60 -33.79 -4.93 -16.86
C LEU A 60 -34.71 -5.36 -15.70
N ALA A 61 -34.25 -5.23 -14.46
CA ALA A 61 -35.01 -5.61 -13.29
C ALA A 61 -36.25 -4.75 -13.02
N GLN A 62 -36.40 -3.59 -13.68
CA GLN A 62 -37.63 -2.81 -13.64
C GLN A 62 -38.77 -3.53 -14.37
N SER A 63 -38.48 -4.30 -15.40
CA SER A 63 -39.47 -4.90 -16.31
C SER A 63 -39.50 -6.42 -16.28
N MET A 64 -38.46 -7.06 -15.71
CA MET A 64 -38.29 -8.51 -15.73
C MET A 64 -38.13 -9.08 -14.32
N SER A 65 -38.56 -10.33 -14.14
CA SER A 65 -38.26 -11.07 -12.91
C SER A 65 -36.81 -11.56 -12.90
N ARG A 66 -36.23 -11.73 -11.71
CA ARG A 66 -34.87 -12.29 -11.51
C ARG A 66 -34.64 -13.60 -12.27
N LYS A 67 -35.63 -14.49 -12.32
CA LYS A 67 -35.55 -15.76 -13.05
C LYS A 67 -35.48 -15.59 -14.58
N GLU A 68 -36.06 -14.54 -15.10
CA GLU A 68 -35.98 -14.22 -16.52
C GLU A 68 -34.61 -13.64 -16.86
N ILE A 69 -34.07 -12.79 -16.01
CA ILE A 69 -32.68 -12.27 -16.14
C ILE A 69 -31.68 -13.44 -16.06
N GLU A 70 -31.82 -14.35 -15.09
CA GLU A 70 -30.97 -15.57 -14.98
C GLU A 70 -31.03 -16.43 -16.26
N ARG A 71 -32.16 -16.54 -16.90
CA ARG A 71 -32.28 -17.28 -18.21
C ARG A 71 -31.54 -16.55 -19.33
N VAL A 72 -31.64 -15.25 -19.42
CA VAL A 72 -30.90 -14.44 -20.39
C VAL A 72 -29.38 -14.56 -20.15
N HIS A 73 -28.96 -14.50 -18.91
CA HIS A 73 -27.56 -14.71 -18.48
C HIS A 73 -27.03 -16.09 -18.92
N ASP A 74 -27.74 -17.20 -18.61
CA ASP A 74 -27.31 -18.55 -18.96
C ASP A 74 -27.21 -18.75 -20.49
N GLN A 75 -28.10 -18.13 -21.25
CA GLN A 75 -28.07 -18.19 -22.71
C GLN A 75 -26.92 -17.36 -23.29
N LEU A 76 -26.63 -16.20 -22.72
CA LEU A 76 -25.50 -15.38 -23.12
C LEU A 76 -24.16 -16.06 -22.77
N LYS A 77 -24.08 -16.74 -21.64
CA LYS A 77 -22.93 -17.53 -21.22
C LYS A 77 -22.58 -18.61 -22.25
N ALA A 78 -23.57 -19.29 -22.81
CA ALA A 78 -23.35 -20.28 -23.86
C ALA A 78 -22.76 -19.66 -25.15
N ILE A 79 -23.09 -18.40 -25.48
CA ILE A 79 -22.49 -17.67 -26.60
C ILE A 79 -21.02 -17.40 -26.31
N VAL A 80 -20.70 -16.86 -25.13
CA VAL A 80 -19.32 -16.53 -24.69
C VAL A 80 -18.45 -17.79 -24.66
N GLU A 81 -18.95 -18.91 -24.17
CA GLU A 81 -18.24 -20.20 -24.17
C GLU A 81 -17.93 -20.66 -25.59
N THR A 82 -18.85 -20.46 -26.55
CA THR A 82 -18.65 -20.78 -27.95
C THR A 82 -17.61 -19.89 -28.61
N GLU A 83 -17.61 -18.60 -28.30
CA GLU A 83 -16.61 -17.64 -28.76
C GLU A 83 -15.22 -18.02 -28.23
N THR A 84 -15.11 -18.41 -26.96
CA THR A 84 -13.86 -18.85 -26.34
C THR A 84 -13.23 -20.04 -27.04
N LEU A 85 -14.04 -21.01 -27.44
CA LEU A 85 -13.58 -22.21 -28.17
C LEU A 85 -13.02 -21.86 -29.56
N ASN A 86 -13.53 -20.81 -30.20
CA ASN A 86 -13.11 -20.38 -31.54
C ASN A 86 -12.05 -19.28 -31.55
N ALA A 87 -11.67 -18.72 -30.39
CA ALA A 87 -10.79 -17.60 -30.30
C ALA A 87 -9.29 -17.99 -30.44
N VAL A 88 -8.54 -17.14 -31.13
CA VAL A 88 -7.07 -17.25 -31.21
C VAL A 88 -6.47 -16.41 -30.09
N LYS A 89 -5.64 -17.03 -29.25
CA LYS A 89 -5.02 -16.37 -28.09
C LYS A 89 -4.27 -15.09 -28.53
N PRO A 90 -4.60 -13.92 -27.96
CA PRO A 90 -3.92 -12.68 -28.30
C PRO A 90 -2.43 -12.70 -27.89
N LYS A 91 -1.59 -12.04 -28.70
CA LYS A 91 -0.14 -11.98 -28.46
C LYS A 91 0.27 -10.95 -27.41
N ASN A 92 -0.57 -10.00 -27.09
CA ASN A 92 -0.33 -8.87 -26.18
C ASN A 92 -1.42 -8.81 -25.11
N ALA A 93 -1.25 -7.93 -24.13
CA ALA A 93 -2.21 -7.67 -23.07
C ALA A 93 -3.64 -7.44 -23.59
N TYR A 94 -4.63 -7.68 -22.73
CA TYR A 94 -6.06 -7.62 -23.05
C TYR A 94 -6.43 -6.29 -23.73
N THR A 95 -7.15 -6.39 -24.86
CA THR A 95 -7.57 -5.23 -25.65
C THR A 95 -9.06 -5.33 -25.94
N PHE A 96 -9.71 -4.21 -26.16
CA PHE A 96 -11.10 -4.20 -26.64
C PHE A 96 -11.20 -4.83 -28.04
N SER A 97 -12.28 -5.56 -28.29
CA SER A 97 -12.62 -5.96 -29.65
C SER A 97 -13.00 -4.73 -30.48
N ASP A 98 -12.89 -4.86 -31.81
CA ASP A 98 -13.33 -3.78 -32.71
C ASP A 98 -14.83 -3.53 -32.59
N ASP A 99 -15.61 -4.58 -32.31
CA ASP A 99 -17.05 -4.51 -32.11
C ASP A 99 -17.43 -3.84 -30.80
N PHE A 100 -16.73 -4.14 -29.71
CA PHE A 100 -16.91 -3.44 -28.43
C PHE A 100 -16.51 -1.96 -28.52
N SER A 101 -15.41 -1.65 -29.19
CA SER A 101 -14.97 -0.27 -29.42
C SER A 101 -16.01 0.53 -30.25
N HIS A 102 -16.58 -0.10 -31.27
CA HIS A 102 -17.65 0.50 -32.07
C HIS A 102 -18.94 0.72 -31.23
N LEU A 103 -19.25 -0.20 -30.34
CA LEU A 103 -20.41 -0.10 -29.46
C LEU A 103 -20.27 1.03 -28.45
N LEU A 104 -19.07 1.25 -27.90
CA LEU A 104 -18.76 2.40 -27.04
C LEU A 104 -19.00 3.72 -27.76
N ASP A 105 -18.58 3.83 -29.03
CA ASP A 105 -18.82 5.03 -29.83
C ASP A 105 -20.32 5.30 -30.04
N LEU A 106 -21.13 4.26 -30.15
CA LEU A 106 -22.58 4.40 -30.31
C LEU A 106 -23.30 4.70 -28.98
N ALA A 107 -22.84 4.11 -27.90
CA ALA A 107 -23.39 4.36 -26.56
C ALA A 107 -23.29 5.82 -26.11
N SER A 108 -22.27 6.51 -26.56
CA SER A 108 -22.15 7.96 -26.38
C SER A 108 -23.31 8.75 -27.01
N ASN A 109 -23.83 8.30 -28.13
CA ASN A 109 -25.00 8.97 -28.71
C ASN A 109 -26.27 8.70 -27.88
N GLU A 110 -26.37 7.54 -27.25
CA GLU A 110 -27.50 7.21 -26.37
C GLU A 110 -27.43 8.00 -25.05
N SER A 111 -26.22 8.20 -24.44
CA SER A 111 -26.08 9.04 -23.26
C SER A 111 -26.46 10.50 -23.54
N ILE A 112 -26.09 11.04 -24.71
CA ILE A 112 -26.51 12.39 -25.13
C ILE A 112 -28.03 12.48 -25.32
N LEU A 113 -28.65 11.42 -25.86
CA LEU A 113 -30.10 11.36 -26.03
C LEU A 113 -30.86 11.21 -24.70
N ALA A 114 -30.20 10.67 -23.69
CA ALA A 114 -30.70 10.58 -22.31
C ALA A 114 -30.48 11.87 -21.51
N GLU A 115 -29.74 12.85 -22.05
CA GLU A 115 -29.29 14.07 -21.37
C GLU A 115 -28.32 13.76 -20.20
N GLU A 116 -27.61 12.62 -20.23
CA GLU A 116 -26.65 12.21 -19.21
C GLU A 116 -25.22 12.57 -19.60
N GLU A 117 -24.42 12.96 -18.61
CA GLU A 117 -23.04 13.40 -18.81
C GLU A 117 -22.04 12.26 -19.01
N THR A 118 -22.40 11.04 -18.61
CA THR A 118 -21.53 9.88 -18.65
C THR A 118 -22.19 8.70 -19.35
N ILE A 119 -21.36 7.80 -19.90
CA ILE A 119 -21.82 6.53 -20.51
C ILE A 119 -21.92 5.49 -19.41
N THR A 120 -23.06 4.84 -19.29
CA THR A 120 -23.37 3.77 -18.36
C THR A 120 -23.62 2.45 -19.11
N SER A 121 -23.69 1.32 -18.41
CA SER A 121 -23.83 -0.01 -19.03
C SER A 121 -25.15 -0.19 -19.79
N ASP A 122 -26.21 0.47 -19.35
CA ASP A 122 -27.51 0.48 -20.04
C ASP A 122 -27.47 1.26 -21.36
N HIS A 123 -26.67 2.32 -21.49
CA HIS A 123 -26.44 2.99 -22.76
C HIS A 123 -25.78 2.10 -23.80
N LEU A 124 -24.87 1.19 -23.37
CA LEU A 124 -24.32 0.17 -24.27
C LEU A 124 -25.41 -0.79 -24.74
N LEU A 125 -26.27 -1.26 -23.85
CA LEU A 125 -27.36 -2.15 -24.23
C LEU A 125 -28.34 -1.46 -25.18
N LEU A 126 -28.68 -0.19 -24.96
CA LEU A 126 -29.51 0.61 -25.85
C LEU A 126 -28.88 0.73 -27.25
N ALA A 127 -27.60 1.04 -27.32
CA ALA A 127 -26.85 1.11 -28.56
C ALA A 127 -26.82 -0.24 -29.29
N PHE A 128 -26.57 -1.33 -28.56
CA PHE A 128 -26.57 -2.70 -29.10
C PHE A 128 -27.94 -3.09 -29.70
N ILE A 129 -29.05 -2.79 -29.03
CA ILE A 129 -30.40 -3.08 -29.52
C ILE A 129 -30.72 -2.24 -30.75
N LYS A 130 -30.21 -1.03 -30.86
CA LYS A 130 -30.58 -0.07 -31.94
C LYS A 130 -29.80 -0.27 -33.23
N ASP A 131 -28.51 -0.64 -33.13
CA ASP A 131 -27.66 -0.73 -34.32
C ASP A 131 -28.01 -1.93 -35.19
N LYS A 132 -28.09 -1.66 -36.49
CA LYS A 132 -28.32 -2.68 -37.51
C LYS A 132 -27.20 -3.69 -37.66
N LYS A 133 -25.99 -3.34 -37.27
CA LYS A 133 -24.83 -4.23 -37.29
C LYS A 133 -25.10 -5.51 -36.49
N TYR A 134 -25.78 -5.39 -35.35
CA TYR A 134 -26.12 -6.51 -34.47
C TYR A 134 -27.49 -7.14 -34.73
N GLU A 135 -28.14 -6.89 -35.90
CA GLU A 135 -29.50 -7.38 -36.21
C GLU A 135 -29.63 -8.90 -36.23
N ASN A 136 -28.55 -9.59 -36.64
CA ASN A 136 -28.44 -11.04 -36.70
C ASN A 136 -27.56 -11.63 -35.60
N ASP A 137 -27.29 -10.87 -34.55
CA ASP A 137 -26.46 -11.28 -33.43
C ASP A 137 -27.20 -12.23 -32.51
N GLY A 138 -26.50 -13.26 -31.99
CA GLY A 138 -27.09 -14.30 -31.16
C GLY A 138 -27.67 -13.76 -29.84
N PHE A 139 -27.01 -12.80 -29.22
CA PHE A 139 -27.48 -12.15 -27.99
C PHE A 139 -28.74 -11.29 -28.29
N ARG A 140 -28.75 -10.60 -29.41
CA ARG A 140 -29.94 -9.84 -29.81
C ARG A 140 -31.18 -10.74 -30.08
N GLU A 141 -30.97 -11.96 -30.58
CA GLU A 141 -32.05 -12.93 -30.66
C GLU A 141 -32.58 -13.39 -29.30
N ILE A 142 -31.68 -13.53 -28.32
CA ILE A 142 -32.06 -13.85 -26.95
C ILE A 142 -32.90 -12.71 -26.34
N LEU A 143 -32.46 -11.45 -26.51
CA LEU A 143 -33.21 -10.28 -26.07
C LEU A 143 -34.61 -10.19 -26.70
N LYS A 144 -34.74 -10.47 -28.01
CA LYS A 144 -36.04 -10.52 -28.71
C LYS A 144 -36.94 -11.61 -28.17
N LYS A 145 -36.40 -12.81 -27.86
CA LYS A 145 -37.18 -13.93 -27.28
C LYS A 145 -37.64 -13.67 -25.86
N ALA A 146 -36.91 -12.81 -25.14
CA ALA A 146 -37.27 -12.37 -23.80
C ALA A 146 -38.12 -11.10 -23.79
N ASP A 147 -38.65 -10.68 -24.99
CA ASP A 147 -39.44 -9.44 -25.18
C ASP A 147 -38.75 -8.15 -24.69
N ILE A 148 -37.41 -8.14 -24.65
CA ILE A 148 -36.63 -6.96 -24.25
C ILE A 148 -36.54 -6.03 -25.46
N THR A 149 -37.19 -4.88 -25.35
CA THR A 149 -37.22 -3.86 -26.40
C THR A 149 -36.39 -2.62 -25.99
N TYR A 150 -35.96 -1.84 -26.97
CA TYR A 150 -35.29 -0.56 -26.75
C TYR A 150 -36.07 0.36 -25.82
N ASP A 151 -37.40 0.44 -25.99
CA ASP A 151 -38.22 1.34 -25.16
C ASP A 151 -38.33 0.87 -23.71
N MET A 152 -38.35 -0.45 -23.45
CA MET A 152 -38.29 -1.00 -22.08
C MET A 152 -37.01 -0.64 -21.36
N VAL A 153 -35.86 -0.86 -21.99
CA VAL A 153 -34.55 -0.53 -21.39
C VAL A 153 -34.44 0.97 -21.14
N LYS A 154 -34.93 1.78 -22.10
CA LYS A 154 -34.92 3.25 -21.97
C LYS A 154 -35.82 3.77 -20.86
N GLU A 155 -36.99 3.15 -20.64
CA GLU A 155 -37.85 3.49 -19.50
C GLU A 155 -37.21 3.08 -18.17
N GLY A 156 -36.59 1.89 -18.10
CA GLY A 156 -35.84 1.43 -16.94
C GLY A 156 -34.70 2.37 -16.57
N SER A 157 -33.90 2.79 -17.54
CA SER A 157 -32.81 3.76 -17.33
C SER A 157 -33.31 5.08 -16.76
N LYS A 158 -34.43 5.62 -17.31
CA LYS A 158 -35.05 6.86 -16.81
C LYS A 158 -35.56 6.75 -15.37
N GLU A 159 -36.08 5.60 -14.98
CA GLU A 159 -36.53 5.38 -13.60
C GLU A 159 -35.34 5.30 -12.62
N ILE A 160 -34.22 4.74 -13.06
CA ILE A 160 -32.98 4.72 -12.27
C ILE A 160 -32.43 6.10 -12.11
N ALA A 161 -32.30 6.89 -13.18
CA ALA A 161 -31.85 8.28 -13.13
C ALA A 161 -32.68 9.12 -12.14
N LYS A 162 -34.03 8.99 -12.19
CA LYS A 162 -34.90 9.65 -11.22
C LYS A 162 -34.73 9.21 -9.77
N LYS A 163 -34.39 7.92 -9.53
CA LYS A 163 -34.13 7.41 -8.18
C LYS A 163 -32.82 7.96 -7.63
N LEU A 164 -31.79 8.09 -8.49
CA LEU A 164 -30.48 8.65 -8.12
C LEU A 164 -30.59 10.14 -7.83
N GLU A 165 -31.33 10.92 -8.63
CA GLU A 165 -31.57 12.34 -8.33
C GLU A 165 -32.32 12.56 -7.00
N ALA A 166 -33.13 11.60 -6.58
CA ALA A 166 -33.84 11.66 -5.29
C ALA A 166 -32.98 11.20 -4.08
N GLU A 167 -31.89 10.47 -4.32
CA GLU A 167 -30.95 9.99 -3.30
C GLU A 167 -29.72 10.91 -3.12
N ASP A 168 -29.46 11.82 -4.05
CA ASP A 168 -28.28 12.71 -4.05
C ASP A 168 -28.30 13.81 -2.98
N ASP A 169 -29.35 13.92 -2.19
CA ASP A 169 -29.38 14.84 -1.03
C ASP A 169 -28.73 14.25 0.24
N VAL A 170 -28.28 12.98 0.24
CA VAL A 170 -27.58 12.38 1.40
C VAL A 170 -26.55 11.31 0.97
N ALA A 171 -25.30 11.67 1.04
CA ALA A 171 -24.15 10.75 1.17
C ALA A 171 -23.44 10.24 -0.09
N MET A 172 -22.53 11.01 -0.66
CA MET A 172 -21.34 10.48 -1.31
C MET A 172 -20.13 11.39 -1.11
N THR A 173 -19.53 11.35 0.06
CA THR A 173 -18.17 11.87 0.28
C THR A 173 -17.45 11.02 1.31
N ALA A 174 -16.90 9.90 0.90
CA ALA A 174 -15.70 9.29 1.51
C ALA A 174 -15.41 7.92 0.87
N SER A 175 -14.26 7.76 0.31
CA SER A 175 -13.62 6.47 -0.04
C SER A 175 -13.32 6.18 -1.52
N TYR A 176 -12.80 7.14 -2.28
CA TYR A 176 -12.42 6.80 -3.67
C TYR A 176 -11.00 7.27 -4.11
N GLY A 177 -10.15 7.72 -3.19
CA GLY A 177 -8.82 8.22 -3.54
C GLY A 177 -7.86 7.14 -4.08
N ASP A 178 -7.81 5.98 -3.45
CA ASP A 178 -6.82 4.93 -3.76
C ASP A 178 -7.24 4.06 -4.95
N THR A 179 -8.55 3.82 -5.13
CA THR A 179 -9.06 3.05 -6.26
C THR A 179 -8.89 3.80 -7.59
N PHE A 180 -8.95 5.13 -7.55
CA PHE A 180 -8.82 5.98 -8.73
C PHE A 180 -7.39 6.03 -9.27
N GLN A 181 -6.38 5.96 -8.40
CA GLN A 181 -4.96 5.92 -8.80
C GLN A 181 -4.64 4.61 -9.51
N GLN A 182 -5.12 3.48 -8.97
CA GLN A 182 -4.93 2.15 -9.56
C GLN A 182 -5.64 2.00 -10.91
N LEU A 183 -6.83 2.57 -11.05
CA LEU A 183 -7.59 2.59 -12.31
C LEU A 183 -6.95 3.47 -13.39
N SER A 184 -6.36 4.59 -13.01
CA SER A 184 -5.61 5.44 -13.93
C SER A 184 -4.40 4.70 -14.52
N ASP A 185 -3.71 3.91 -13.72
CA ASP A 185 -2.56 3.10 -14.15
C ASP A 185 -2.98 1.95 -15.08
N VAL A 186 -4.12 1.32 -14.83
CA VAL A 186 -4.69 0.28 -15.71
C VAL A 186 -5.09 0.87 -17.07
N ILE A 187 -5.75 2.02 -17.10
CA ILE A 187 -6.13 2.72 -18.34
C ILE A 187 -4.90 3.18 -19.11
N GLN A 188 -3.85 3.70 -18.45
CA GLN A 188 -2.60 4.05 -19.12
C GLN A 188 -1.86 2.86 -19.70
N ASN A 189 -1.90 1.70 -19.04
CA ASN A 189 -1.33 0.47 -19.56
C ASN A 189 -2.10 -0.10 -20.75
N LEU A 190 -3.44 0.03 -20.76
CA LEU A 190 -4.29 -0.37 -21.90
C LEU A 190 -4.10 0.53 -23.13
N VAL A 191 -3.88 1.83 -22.92
CA VAL A 191 -3.69 2.82 -23.99
C VAL A 191 -2.26 2.78 -24.55
N SER A 192 -1.25 2.51 -23.73
CA SER A 192 0.16 2.50 -24.16
C SER A 192 0.56 1.26 -24.96
N ASN A 193 -0.25 0.21 -24.97
CA ASN A 193 0.05 -1.03 -25.72
C ASN A 193 -0.59 -1.10 -27.11
N ASN A 194 -1.38 -0.11 -27.54
CA ASN A 194 -2.01 -0.09 -28.86
C ASN A 194 -1.27 0.81 -29.85
N ASN A 195 -0.39 0.21 -30.67
CA ASN A 195 0.26 0.83 -31.84
C ASN A 195 -0.64 0.74 -33.09
N SER A 196 -1.83 1.33 -33.08
CA SER A 196 -2.63 1.53 -34.29
C SER A 196 -3.32 2.90 -34.26
N ASP A 197 -3.38 3.55 -35.43
CA ASP A 197 -3.75 4.95 -35.67
C ASP A 197 -5.17 5.40 -35.25
N ASN A 198 -5.87 4.65 -34.40
CA ASN A 198 -7.17 4.99 -33.83
C ASN A 198 -7.15 4.86 -32.29
N VAL A 199 -6.34 5.68 -31.63
CA VAL A 199 -6.35 5.74 -30.16
C VAL A 199 -7.43 6.72 -29.74
N ILE A 200 -8.50 6.19 -29.14
CA ILE A 200 -9.49 7.01 -28.43
C ILE A 200 -8.88 7.37 -27.06
N THR A 201 -8.49 8.61 -26.88
CA THR A 201 -7.91 9.10 -25.62
C THR A 201 -9.01 9.65 -24.73
N TYR A 202 -9.29 8.97 -23.62
CA TYR A 202 -10.19 9.47 -22.59
C TYR A 202 -9.41 10.37 -21.63
N THR A 203 -9.91 11.59 -21.41
CA THR A 203 -9.31 12.53 -20.47
C THR A 203 -10.28 12.74 -19.32
N ILE A 204 -9.89 12.32 -18.13
CA ILE A 204 -10.64 12.57 -16.89
C ILE A 204 -10.09 13.87 -16.27
N GLY A 205 -10.90 14.91 -16.20
CA GLY A 205 -10.55 16.17 -15.53
C GLY A 205 -11.26 16.28 -14.19
N LEU A 206 -10.53 16.41 -13.10
CA LEU A 206 -11.06 16.72 -11.79
C LEU A 206 -10.83 18.22 -11.54
N ASN A 207 -11.90 19.00 -11.49
CA ASN A 207 -11.84 20.39 -11.06
C ASN A 207 -13.14 20.76 -10.35
N GLY A 208 -13.06 21.02 -9.06
CA GLY A 208 -14.16 21.61 -8.28
C GLY A 208 -14.12 21.22 -6.81
N GLU A 209 -14.45 22.18 -5.98
CA GLU A 209 -14.49 22.08 -4.50
C GLU A 209 -15.49 21.03 -3.95
N ASN A 210 -16.29 20.40 -4.83
CA ASN A 210 -17.32 19.43 -4.44
C ASN A 210 -17.29 18.14 -5.27
N GLY A 211 -16.18 17.79 -5.93
CA GLY A 211 -16.07 16.53 -6.65
C GLY A 211 -16.98 16.38 -7.88
N SER A 212 -17.61 17.47 -8.37
CA SER A 212 -18.41 17.47 -9.58
C SER A 212 -17.52 17.62 -10.82
N MET A 213 -17.67 16.73 -11.78
CA MET A 213 -17.01 16.82 -13.09
C MET A 213 -17.63 17.97 -13.88
N ILE A 214 -16.78 18.86 -14.40
CA ILE A 214 -17.23 19.93 -15.32
C ILE A 214 -16.98 19.46 -16.74
N PRO A 215 -18.00 19.39 -17.61
CA PRO A 215 -17.80 19.04 -19.01
C PRO A 215 -17.05 20.17 -19.73
N LEU A 216 -15.95 19.85 -20.39
CA LEU A 216 -15.31 20.74 -21.34
C LEU A 216 -16.02 20.62 -22.67
N ASN A 217 -16.78 21.60 -23.10
CA ASN A 217 -17.40 21.67 -24.42
C ASN A 217 -16.31 21.74 -25.49
N GLY A 218 -16.54 21.10 -26.63
CA GLY A 218 -15.57 20.98 -27.71
C GLY A 218 -15.04 22.32 -28.27
N GLU A 219 -15.75 23.44 -28.06
CA GLU A 219 -15.30 24.78 -28.40
C GLU A 219 -14.22 25.31 -27.44
N ASP A 220 -14.29 24.99 -26.16
CA ASP A 220 -13.28 25.38 -25.18
C ASP A 220 -11.96 24.64 -25.42
N THR A 221 -12.03 23.40 -25.86
CA THR A 221 -10.84 22.58 -26.19
C THR A 221 -10.15 23.05 -27.46
N MET A 222 -10.92 23.47 -28.47
CA MET A 222 -10.37 24.04 -29.72
C MET A 222 -9.72 25.40 -29.48
N ASN A 223 -10.27 26.20 -28.59
CA ASN A 223 -9.71 27.51 -28.22
C ASN A 223 -8.41 27.37 -27.38
N TYR A 224 -8.30 26.32 -26.56
CA TYR A 224 -7.06 25.98 -25.87
C TYR A 224 -5.95 25.50 -26.81
N LEU A 225 -6.29 24.77 -27.87
CA LEU A 225 -5.34 24.26 -28.86
C LEU A 225 -4.93 25.31 -29.90
N SER A 226 -5.75 26.35 -30.13
CA SER A 226 -5.51 27.37 -31.13
C SER A 226 -4.92 28.69 -30.61
N GLY A 227 -4.65 28.79 -29.29
CA GLY A 227 -4.16 30.03 -28.66
C GLY A 227 -5.18 31.20 -28.71
N GLY A 228 -6.44 30.90 -28.98
CA GLY A 228 -7.51 31.88 -29.05
C GLY A 228 -7.99 32.34 -27.69
N ASN A 229 -7.85 33.62 -27.38
CA ASN A 229 -8.36 34.28 -26.20
C ASN A 229 -9.87 34.14 -26.09
N THR A 230 -10.35 33.22 -25.27
CA THR A 230 -11.74 33.30 -24.77
C THR A 230 -11.81 34.42 -23.72
N HIS A 231 -12.49 35.47 -24.03
CA HIS A 231 -12.79 36.56 -23.09
C HIS A 231 -13.80 36.11 -22.02
N ARG A 232 -13.42 35.20 -21.11
CA ARG A 232 -13.89 35.29 -19.72
C ARG A 232 -13.26 36.58 -19.20
N LYS A 233 -14.08 37.53 -18.68
CA LYS A 233 -13.56 38.67 -17.93
C LYS A 233 -12.70 38.12 -16.80
N LYS A 234 -11.37 37.96 -17.03
CA LYS A 234 -10.40 37.63 -15.99
C LYS A 234 -10.61 38.65 -14.86
N LYS A 235 -10.77 38.20 -13.66
CA LYS A 235 -10.58 39.08 -12.50
C LYS A 235 -9.15 39.61 -12.62
N LYS A 236 -8.98 40.88 -12.30
CA LYS A 236 -7.74 41.68 -12.51
C LYS A 236 -6.46 41.04 -11.91
N ASP A 237 -6.59 39.96 -11.16
CA ASP A 237 -5.60 39.31 -10.31
C ASP A 237 -5.41 37.83 -10.62
N GLU A 238 -6.06 37.25 -11.63
CA GLU A 238 -5.90 35.82 -12.04
C GLU A 238 -4.80 35.70 -13.08
N ILE A 239 -3.76 34.91 -12.77
CA ILE A 239 -2.66 34.52 -13.66
C ILE A 239 -2.91 33.07 -14.11
N ASP A 240 -2.77 32.81 -15.43
CA ASP A 240 -2.94 31.45 -15.96
C ASP A 240 -1.89 30.51 -15.38
N PHE A 241 -2.28 29.28 -15.10
CA PHE A 241 -1.43 28.22 -14.52
C PHE A 241 -0.92 28.51 -13.10
N CYS A 242 -1.49 29.51 -12.41
CA CYS A 242 -1.13 29.86 -11.03
C CYS A 242 -2.36 29.91 -10.14
N SER A 243 -2.19 29.45 -8.89
CA SER A 243 -3.14 29.65 -7.81
C SER A 243 -2.64 30.72 -6.85
N GLU A 244 -3.48 31.74 -6.58
CA GLU A 244 -3.14 32.81 -5.65
C GLU A 244 -3.39 32.36 -4.20
N MET A 245 -2.31 32.12 -3.44
CA MET A 245 -2.35 31.47 -2.14
C MET A 245 -2.90 32.36 -1.02
N VAL A 246 -2.73 33.69 -1.09
CA VAL A 246 -3.14 34.60 -0.04
C VAL A 246 -4.67 34.71 0.01
N SER A 247 -5.34 34.75 -1.15
CA SER A 247 -6.80 34.75 -1.21
C SER A 247 -7.42 33.42 -0.80
N LEU A 248 -6.75 32.30 -1.10
CA LEU A 248 -7.15 30.96 -0.67
C LEU A 248 -6.99 30.80 0.85
N SER A 249 -5.88 31.29 1.41
CA SER A 249 -5.60 31.16 2.85
C SER A 249 -6.53 31.97 3.73
N LYS A 250 -7.19 33.02 3.21
CA LYS A 250 -8.27 33.78 3.91
C LYS A 250 -9.48 32.88 4.24
N LYS A 251 -9.72 31.85 3.45
CA LYS A 251 -10.84 30.91 3.63
C LYS A 251 -10.45 29.67 4.44
N SER A 252 -9.15 29.40 4.57
CA SER A 252 -8.63 28.24 5.29
C SER A 252 -8.48 28.53 6.79
N ASN A 253 -8.91 27.57 7.62
CA ASN A 253 -8.69 27.57 9.06
C ASN A 253 -7.37 26.92 9.47
N ASP A 254 -6.51 26.56 8.52
CA ASP A 254 -5.29 25.83 8.79
C ASP A 254 -4.40 26.58 9.80
N ARG A 255 -3.95 25.86 10.81
CA ARG A 255 -3.04 26.36 11.83
C ARG A 255 -1.66 25.81 11.59
N PHE A 256 -0.67 26.67 11.63
CA PHE A 256 0.74 26.29 11.61
C PHE A 256 1.34 26.64 12.99
N VAL A 257 2.17 25.77 13.53
CA VAL A 257 2.76 25.95 14.85
C VAL A 257 4.28 25.86 14.75
N GLY A 258 4.97 26.88 15.19
CA GLY A 258 6.44 26.96 15.13
C GLY A 258 6.98 27.50 13.80
N GLY A 259 8.28 27.42 13.60
CA GLY A 259 8.93 27.82 12.35
C GLY A 259 9.29 29.31 12.26
N ASP A 260 9.10 30.12 13.31
CA ASP A 260 9.35 31.56 13.32
C ASP A 260 10.76 31.92 12.82
N LYS A 261 11.78 31.19 13.25
CA LYS A 261 13.17 31.39 12.81
C LYS A 261 13.36 31.17 11.30
N ILE A 262 12.61 30.21 10.72
CA ILE A 262 12.67 29.91 9.29
C ILE A 262 11.96 31.01 8.52
N ILE A 263 10.81 31.48 9.03
CA ILE A 263 10.06 32.61 8.46
C ILE A 263 10.91 33.85 8.46
N ASP A 264 11.57 34.19 9.57
CA ASP A 264 12.49 35.33 9.68
C ASP A 264 13.66 35.23 8.68
N SER A 265 14.19 34.03 8.49
CA SER A 265 15.25 33.76 7.51
C SER A 265 14.78 33.95 6.07
N ILE A 266 13.55 33.54 5.75
CA ILE A 266 12.93 33.74 4.45
C ILE A 266 12.72 35.25 4.21
N ILE A 267 12.12 35.94 5.17
CA ILE A 267 11.85 37.38 5.08
C ILE A 267 13.17 38.16 4.92
N SER A 268 14.17 37.87 5.76
CA SER A 268 15.50 38.48 5.67
C SER A 268 16.16 38.24 4.32
N THR A 269 16.06 37.02 3.77
CA THR A 269 16.63 36.71 2.46
C THR A 269 15.92 37.49 1.37
N MET A 270 14.60 37.54 1.40
CA MET A 270 13.81 38.28 0.39
C MET A 270 13.91 39.78 0.47
N ALA A 271 14.37 40.34 1.60
CA ALA A 271 14.69 41.75 1.75
C ALA A 271 16.03 42.15 1.08
N LYS A 272 16.86 41.18 0.67
CA LYS A 272 18.15 41.46 0.01
C LYS A 272 17.94 42.03 -1.38
N LYS A 273 18.82 42.96 -1.80
CA LYS A 273 18.83 43.50 -3.16
C LYS A 273 19.29 42.47 -4.20
N LYS A 274 20.21 41.59 -3.82
CA LYS A 274 20.73 40.50 -4.69
C LYS A 274 20.55 39.17 -3.98
N GLU A 275 20.38 38.09 -4.73
CA GLU A 275 20.17 36.74 -4.19
C GLU A 275 18.97 36.67 -3.24
N SER A 276 17.86 37.28 -3.66
CA SER A 276 16.60 37.32 -2.90
C SER A 276 15.70 36.12 -3.08
N ASN A 277 16.15 35.09 -3.83
CA ASN A 277 15.39 33.86 -4.06
C ASN A 277 15.74 32.81 -3.00
N VAL A 278 14.77 31.98 -2.62
CA VAL A 278 14.90 30.99 -1.56
C VAL A 278 14.69 29.60 -2.10
N VAL A 279 15.58 28.68 -1.76
CA VAL A 279 15.33 27.24 -1.84
C VAL A 279 15.18 26.67 -0.42
N LEU A 280 13.97 26.17 -0.13
CA LEU A 280 13.64 25.52 1.13
C LEU A 280 13.89 24.03 1.00
N VAL A 281 14.89 23.52 1.72
CA VAL A 281 15.36 22.14 1.64
C VAL A 281 14.95 21.39 2.91
N GLY A 282 14.28 20.27 2.79
CA GLY A 282 13.91 19.42 3.92
C GLY A 282 13.30 18.10 3.43
N GLU A 283 13.26 17.10 4.30
CA GLU A 283 12.68 15.81 3.99
C GLU A 283 11.18 15.91 3.69
N SER A 284 10.62 14.89 3.02
CA SER A 284 9.19 14.86 2.73
C SER A 284 8.39 14.76 4.03
N GLY A 285 7.40 15.64 4.19
CA GLY A 285 6.54 15.65 5.38
C GLY A 285 7.00 16.52 6.54
N VAL A 286 8.13 17.25 6.45
CA VAL A 286 8.56 18.19 7.51
C VAL A 286 7.74 19.47 7.59
N GLY A 287 6.84 19.73 6.61
CA GLY A 287 5.94 20.89 6.63
C GLY A 287 6.36 22.06 5.73
N LYS A 288 7.19 21.85 4.71
CA LYS A 288 7.65 22.90 3.76
C LYS A 288 6.49 23.65 3.12
N THR A 289 5.55 22.94 2.52
CA THR A 289 4.37 23.51 1.86
C THR A 289 3.46 24.20 2.88
N ALA A 290 3.25 23.59 4.05
CA ALA A 290 2.47 24.17 5.14
C ALA A 290 3.06 25.51 5.65
N LEU A 291 4.39 25.62 5.70
CA LEU A 291 5.08 26.85 6.04
C LEU A 291 4.75 27.99 5.04
N ILE A 292 4.74 27.69 3.73
CA ILE A 292 4.40 28.68 2.70
C ILE A 292 2.92 29.09 2.77
N HIS A 293 2.03 28.15 3.03
CA HIS A 293 0.63 28.45 3.32
C HIS A 293 0.47 29.36 4.56
N HIS A 294 1.27 29.10 5.60
CA HIS A 294 1.26 29.95 6.78
C HIS A 294 1.77 31.37 6.48
N ILE A 295 2.85 31.51 5.71
CA ILE A 295 3.34 32.81 5.25
C ILE A 295 2.24 33.53 4.44
N ALA A 296 1.54 32.85 3.55
CA ALA A 296 0.41 33.42 2.81
C ALA A 296 -0.71 33.90 3.75
N LYS A 297 -0.97 33.17 4.83
CA LYS A 297 -1.94 33.55 5.87
C LYS A 297 -1.47 34.79 6.68
N CYS A 298 -0.21 34.84 7.03
CA CYS A 298 0.37 36.02 7.70
C CYS A 298 0.32 37.26 6.80
N ILE A 299 0.53 37.11 5.48
CA ILE A 299 0.32 38.21 4.51
C ILE A 299 -1.15 38.61 4.49
N ALA A 300 -2.08 37.66 4.52
CA ALA A 300 -3.52 37.90 4.47
C ALA A 300 -4.05 38.67 5.71
N ASN A 301 -3.35 38.53 6.85
CA ASN A 301 -3.66 39.14 8.12
C ASN A 301 -2.86 40.42 8.40
N ASP A 302 -1.98 40.85 7.49
CA ASP A 302 -1.05 41.99 7.66
C ASP A 302 -0.05 41.78 8.84
N ASP A 303 0.29 40.53 9.17
CA ASP A 303 1.19 40.19 10.28
C ASP A 303 2.69 40.30 9.89
N LEU A 304 2.99 40.59 8.60
CA LEU A 304 4.34 40.68 8.06
C LEU A 304 4.75 42.13 7.76
N PRO A 305 6.07 42.45 7.73
CA PRO A 305 6.51 43.81 7.41
C PRO A 305 6.02 44.31 6.05
N GLU A 306 5.68 45.60 5.94
CA GLU A 306 5.14 46.22 4.72
C GLU A 306 6.00 46.05 3.46
N PHE A 307 7.33 45.88 3.63
CA PHE A 307 8.25 45.64 2.50
C PHE A 307 8.20 44.20 1.95
N PHE A 308 7.48 43.32 2.62
CA PHE A 308 7.32 41.94 2.16
C PHE A 308 6.23 41.85 1.07
N ALA A 309 6.23 40.76 0.31
CA ALA A 309 5.26 40.61 -0.79
C ALA A 309 3.81 40.63 -0.29
N LYS A 310 2.89 41.07 -1.16
CA LYS A 310 1.46 41.11 -0.88
C LYS A 310 0.71 39.89 -1.42
N ARG A 311 1.37 39.11 -2.32
CA ARG A 311 0.77 37.95 -2.98
C ARG A 311 1.79 36.85 -3.17
N ILE A 312 1.32 35.60 -3.13
CA ILE A 312 2.10 34.41 -3.47
C ILE A 312 1.33 33.63 -4.53
N TYR A 313 1.97 33.40 -5.66
CA TYR A 313 1.44 32.63 -6.78
C TYR A 313 2.12 31.25 -6.83
N ASN A 314 1.35 30.20 -6.56
CA ASN A 314 1.82 28.83 -6.71
C ASN A 314 1.70 28.41 -8.18
N ILE A 315 2.81 28.08 -8.82
CA ILE A 315 2.90 27.68 -10.23
C ILE A 315 2.57 26.20 -10.37
N ASN A 316 1.52 25.89 -11.13
CA ASN A 316 1.09 24.54 -11.43
C ASN A 316 1.79 24.02 -12.69
N PHE A 317 2.95 23.36 -12.56
CA PHE A 317 3.69 22.82 -13.66
C PHE A 317 2.93 21.77 -14.50
N PRO A 318 2.25 20.77 -13.89
CA PRO A 318 1.45 19.80 -14.63
C PRO A 318 0.42 20.44 -15.55
N GLU A 319 -0.26 21.47 -15.08
CA GLU A 319 -1.26 22.21 -15.86
C GLU A 319 -0.60 23.01 -16.99
N MET A 320 0.55 23.61 -16.71
CA MET A 320 1.31 24.38 -17.71
C MET A 320 1.87 23.48 -18.84
N MET A 321 2.19 22.21 -18.53
CA MET A 321 2.67 21.22 -19.48
C MET A 321 1.54 20.52 -20.24
N SER A 322 0.33 20.50 -19.71
CA SER A 322 -0.81 19.81 -20.33
C SER A 322 -1.10 20.39 -21.73
N GLY A 323 -1.23 19.48 -22.74
CA GLY A 323 -1.53 19.88 -24.12
C GLY A 323 -0.37 20.53 -24.90
N THR A 324 0.86 20.53 -24.38
CA THR A 324 2.04 21.04 -25.10
C THR A 324 2.75 19.90 -25.86
N GLN A 325 2.30 19.61 -27.08
CA GLN A 325 2.99 18.67 -27.97
C GLN A 325 4.22 19.27 -28.63
N PHE A 326 4.34 20.60 -28.69
CA PHE A 326 5.42 21.33 -29.30
C PHE A 326 6.12 22.24 -28.30
N ARG A 327 7.45 22.19 -28.23
CA ARG A 327 8.30 22.98 -27.34
C ARG A 327 8.01 24.50 -27.45
N GLY A 328 7.72 25.02 -28.62
CA GLY A 328 7.40 26.45 -28.82
C GLY A 328 6.11 26.93 -28.12
N VAL A 329 5.13 26.04 -27.92
CA VAL A 329 3.90 26.36 -27.18
C VAL A 329 4.21 26.51 -25.71
N PHE A 330 5.04 25.65 -25.16
CA PHE A 330 5.48 25.71 -23.77
C PHE A 330 6.31 26.97 -23.48
N GLU A 331 7.27 27.28 -24.36
CA GLU A 331 8.07 28.53 -24.26
C GLU A 331 7.19 29.79 -24.32
N GLY A 332 6.16 29.79 -25.15
CA GLY A 332 5.16 30.84 -25.22
C GLY A 332 4.38 31.01 -23.89
N ARG A 333 3.98 29.90 -23.25
CA ARG A 333 3.30 29.92 -21.94
C ARG A 333 4.21 30.45 -20.84
N ILE A 334 5.50 30.07 -20.85
CA ILE A 334 6.49 30.60 -19.91
C ILE A 334 6.59 32.12 -20.04
N LYS A 335 6.71 32.62 -21.26
CA LYS A 335 6.83 34.06 -21.50
C LYS A 335 5.59 34.81 -20.99
N THR A 336 4.39 34.29 -21.30
CA THR A 336 3.13 34.87 -20.82
C THR A 336 3.08 34.88 -19.29
N LEU A 337 3.45 33.77 -18.64
CA LEU A 337 3.52 33.65 -17.17
C LEU A 337 4.45 34.70 -16.56
N VAL A 338 5.66 34.83 -17.10
CA VAL A 338 6.65 35.80 -16.60
C VAL A 338 6.15 37.24 -16.80
N ASP A 339 5.57 37.56 -17.96
CA ASP A 339 5.02 38.88 -18.26
C ASP A 339 3.82 39.23 -17.34
N GLU A 340 3.00 38.25 -16.97
CA GLU A 340 1.89 38.42 -16.05
C GLU A 340 2.36 38.61 -14.60
N LEU A 341 3.33 37.79 -14.14
CA LEU A 341 3.95 37.93 -12.81
C LEU A 341 4.67 39.25 -12.66
N GLU A 342 5.33 39.76 -13.69
CA GLU A 342 6.00 41.07 -13.66
C GLU A 342 5.03 42.22 -13.49
N LYS A 343 3.83 42.13 -14.06
CA LYS A 343 2.76 43.13 -13.88
C LYS A 343 2.23 43.18 -12.44
N GLN A 344 2.39 42.09 -11.69
CA GLN A 344 1.97 41.99 -10.30
C GLN A 344 3.12 42.42 -9.38
N LYS A 345 3.23 43.73 -9.14
CA LYS A 345 4.22 44.28 -8.19
C LYS A 345 4.05 43.66 -6.80
N ASP A 346 5.16 43.43 -6.10
CA ASP A 346 5.19 42.84 -4.75
C ASP A 346 4.60 41.44 -4.66
N SER A 347 4.86 40.59 -5.67
CA SER A 347 4.48 39.17 -5.67
C SER A 347 5.66 38.23 -5.56
N ILE A 348 5.38 37.04 -5.00
CA ILE A 348 6.32 35.92 -4.94
C ILE A 348 5.78 34.79 -5.83
N ALA A 349 6.62 34.27 -6.70
CA ALA A 349 6.37 33.00 -7.36
C ALA A 349 6.80 31.84 -6.44
N PHE A 350 5.99 30.81 -6.37
CA PHE A 350 6.25 29.62 -5.58
C PHE A 350 6.19 28.37 -6.44
N ILE A 351 7.15 27.47 -6.30
CA ILE A 351 7.16 26.16 -6.95
C ILE A 351 7.42 25.09 -5.90
N ASP A 352 6.44 24.23 -5.73
CA ASP A 352 6.54 23.15 -4.74
C ASP A 352 7.17 21.90 -5.35
N ASN A 353 7.94 21.17 -4.54
CA ASN A 353 8.46 19.83 -4.82
C ASN A 353 9.19 19.69 -6.16
N ILE A 354 10.17 20.57 -6.40
CA ILE A 354 10.91 20.59 -7.69
C ILE A 354 11.64 19.29 -8.01
N GLN A 355 11.87 18.39 -7.04
CA GLN A 355 12.53 17.10 -7.27
C GLN A 355 11.78 16.26 -8.32
N ASP A 356 10.45 16.34 -8.37
CA ASP A 356 9.62 15.58 -9.30
C ASP A 356 9.78 16.08 -10.76
N LEU A 357 10.23 17.34 -10.91
CA LEU A 357 10.49 17.98 -12.20
C LEU A 357 11.92 17.76 -12.71
N ILE A 358 12.89 17.59 -11.79
CA ILE A 358 14.32 17.51 -12.10
C ILE A 358 14.77 16.08 -12.40
N VAL A 359 14.10 15.06 -11.87
CA VAL A 359 14.52 13.66 -11.97
C VAL A 359 14.22 13.06 -13.35
N SER A 360 13.13 13.48 -14.00
CA SER A 360 12.78 12.98 -15.34
C SER A 360 13.66 13.67 -16.41
N ASP A 361 14.52 12.92 -17.08
CA ASP A 361 15.41 13.45 -18.14
C ASP A 361 14.66 14.14 -19.29
N SER A 362 13.43 13.70 -19.58
CA SER A 362 12.55 14.30 -20.60
C SER A 362 11.96 15.65 -20.21
N ARG A 363 11.96 16.03 -18.93
CA ARG A 363 11.35 17.27 -18.39
C ARG A 363 12.38 18.25 -17.82
N SER A 364 13.64 17.89 -17.83
CA SER A 364 14.72 18.67 -17.21
C SER A 364 14.96 20.02 -17.91
N ASP A 365 14.79 20.08 -19.23
CA ASP A 365 14.95 21.31 -20.02
C ASP A 365 13.79 22.28 -19.76
N ASP A 366 12.58 21.77 -19.57
CA ASP A 366 11.38 22.56 -19.31
C ASP A 366 11.46 23.28 -17.96
N PHE A 367 11.91 22.59 -16.92
CA PHE A 367 12.16 23.18 -15.60
C PHE A 367 13.18 24.34 -15.68
N SER A 368 14.31 24.08 -16.37
CA SER A 368 15.37 25.09 -16.48
C SER A 368 14.90 26.33 -17.25
N GLY A 369 14.03 26.15 -18.25
CA GLY A 369 13.42 27.24 -19.01
C GLY A 369 12.55 28.15 -18.15
N VAL A 370 11.61 27.58 -17.39
CA VAL A 370 10.71 28.34 -16.51
C VAL A 370 11.48 29.07 -15.41
N VAL A 371 12.33 28.35 -14.69
CA VAL A 371 13.09 28.92 -13.56
C VAL A 371 14.05 30.01 -14.04
N SER A 372 14.75 29.79 -15.17
CA SER A 372 15.61 30.81 -15.74
C SER A 372 14.85 32.04 -16.23
N GLY A 373 13.68 31.84 -16.83
CA GLY A 373 12.78 32.93 -17.23
C GLY A 373 12.41 33.84 -16.06
N ILE A 374 11.99 33.24 -14.94
CA ILE A 374 11.64 33.96 -13.71
C ILE A 374 12.87 34.63 -13.08
N LEU A 375 14.01 33.89 -12.96
CA LEU A 375 15.23 34.39 -12.30
C LEU A 375 15.96 35.47 -13.10
N ASN A 376 15.67 35.64 -14.38
CA ASN A 376 16.23 36.72 -15.19
C ASN A 376 15.48 38.05 -15.00
N ASN A 377 14.31 38.02 -14.35
CA ASN A 377 13.56 39.20 -14.00
C ASN A 377 13.83 39.59 -12.53
N GLU A 378 14.52 40.69 -12.29
CA GLU A 378 14.88 41.15 -10.92
C GLU A 378 13.65 41.57 -10.10
N ASN A 379 12.50 41.79 -10.74
CA ASN A 379 11.27 42.22 -10.06
C ASN A 379 10.47 41.06 -9.48
N ILE A 380 10.74 39.81 -9.89
CA ILE A 380 10.03 38.62 -9.43
C ILE A 380 10.92 37.87 -8.41
N LYS A 381 10.40 37.63 -7.21
CA LYS A 381 11.04 36.80 -6.20
C LYS A 381 10.53 35.37 -6.28
N LEU A 382 11.41 34.40 -6.13
CA LEU A 382 11.06 32.97 -6.28
C LEU A 382 11.38 32.19 -5.00
N ILE A 383 10.38 31.42 -4.53
CA ILE A 383 10.58 30.37 -3.53
C ILE A 383 10.40 29.02 -4.19
N ILE A 384 11.33 28.10 -3.95
CA ILE A 384 11.19 26.71 -4.37
C ILE A 384 11.37 25.79 -3.18
N THR A 385 10.66 24.65 -3.17
CA THR A 385 10.85 23.61 -2.16
C THR A 385 11.43 22.35 -2.79
N THR A 386 12.26 21.65 -2.02
CA THR A 386 12.83 20.39 -2.47
C THR A 386 13.28 19.51 -1.29
N THR A 387 13.61 18.26 -1.60
CA THR A 387 14.28 17.34 -0.66
C THR A 387 15.81 17.55 -0.68
N PRO A 388 16.57 17.05 0.33
CA PRO A 388 18.04 17.08 0.29
C PRO A 388 18.62 16.41 -0.96
N LYS A 389 18.03 15.29 -1.41
CA LYS A 389 18.41 14.59 -2.65
C LYS A 389 18.11 15.46 -3.88
N GLY A 390 16.92 16.08 -3.95
CA GLY A 390 16.55 17.00 -5.02
C GLY A 390 17.45 18.23 -5.07
N TYR A 391 17.85 18.81 -3.91
CA TYR A 391 18.79 19.92 -3.87
C TYR A 391 20.18 19.53 -4.38
N LYS A 392 20.65 18.32 -4.08
CA LYS A 392 21.90 17.80 -4.62
C LYS A 392 21.82 17.72 -6.14
N THR A 393 20.77 17.15 -6.68
CA THR A 393 20.53 17.10 -8.14
C THR A 393 20.47 18.50 -8.75
N LEU A 394 19.77 19.45 -8.14
CA LEU A 394 19.74 20.85 -8.56
C LEU A 394 21.13 21.47 -8.59
N SER A 395 21.92 21.24 -7.54
CA SER A 395 23.29 21.76 -7.43
C SER A 395 24.24 21.15 -8.44
N ASP A 396 24.09 19.87 -8.77
CA ASP A 396 24.98 19.14 -9.65
C ASP A 396 24.64 19.38 -11.14
N LYS A 397 23.36 19.27 -11.51
CA LYS A 397 22.88 19.45 -12.89
C LYS A 397 22.72 20.92 -13.29
N TYR A 398 22.27 21.80 -12.40
CA TYR A 398 21.89 23.21 -12.66
C TYR A 398 22.68 24.22 -11.84
N LYS A 399 24.01 24.16 -11.87
CA LYS A 399 24.91 25.00 -11.06
C LYS A 399 24.66 26.50 -11.20
N SER A 400 24.28 26.99 -12.37
CA SER A 400 23.98 28.41 -12.61
C SER A 400 22.71 28.87 -11.94
N ILE A 401 21.68 28.02 -11.92
CA ILE A 401 20.39 28.25 -11.25
C ILE A 401 20.58 28.18 -9.73
N SER A 402 21.20 27.11 -9.25
CA SER A 402 21.43 26.86 -7.82
C SER A 402 22.12 28.03 -7.10
N LYS A 403 23.07 28.70 -7.76
CA LYS A 403 23.80 29.86 -7.20
C LYS A 403 22.93 31.12 -7.02
N LYS A 404 21.79 31.21 -7.67
CA LYS A 404 20.86 32.35 -7.54
C LYS A 404 19.90 32.20 -6.35
N PHE A 405 19.97 31.09 -5.62
CA PHE A 405 19.14 30.79 -4.46
C PHE A 405 19.92 30.78 -3.15
N GLN A 406 19.34 31.37 -2.13
CA GLN A 406 19.76 31.14 -0.75
C GLN A 406 19.13 29.83 -0.23
N LYS A 407 19.97 28.89 0.20
CA LYS A 407 19.53 27.64 0.81
C LYS A 407 19.08 27.89 2.25
N ILE A 408 17.84 27.50 2.56
CA ILE A 408 17.30 27.44 3.92
C ILE A 408 16.93 25.98 4.21
N VAL A 409 17.43 25.41 5.30
CA VAL A 409 17.19 24.03 5.67
C VAL A 409 16.07 23.97 6.70
N MET A 410 15.06 23.14 6.42
CA MET A 410 14.00 22.82 7.36
C MET A 410 14.22 21.41 7.89
N GLU A 411 14.69 21.33 9.12
CA GLU A 411 14.94 20.06 9.80
C GLU A 411 13.66 19.45 10.35
N GLN A 412 13.67 18.14 10.58
CA GLN A 412 12.57 17.44 11.23
C GLN A 412 12.39 17.98 12.66
N PRO A 413 11.16 18.35 13.07
CA PRO A 413 10.90 18.84 14.42
C PRO A 413 11.16 17.73 15.45
N GLN A 414 11.64 18.14 16.62
CA GLN A 414 11.86 17.25 17.75
C GLN A 414 10.53 16.77 18.36
N LYS A 415 10.59 15.73 19.21
CA LYS A 415 9.40 15.17 19.90
C LYS A 415 8.52 16.25 20.50
N ASN A 416 9.11 17.17 21.30
CA ASN A 416 8.35 18.19 22.03
C ASN A 416 7.68 19.19 21.08
N GLU A 417 8.35 19.59 20.01
CA GLU A 417 7.80 20.47 18.98
C GLU A 417 6.64 19.79 18.25
N THR A 418 6.81 18.51 17.89
CA THR A 418 5.74 17.73 17.25
C THR A 418 4.51 17.61 18.16
N VAL A 419 4.71 17.35 19.45
CA VAL A 419 3.60 17.32 20.42
C VAL A 419 2.86 18.66 20.45
N SER A 420 3.58 19.79 20.43
CA SER A 420 2.98 21.11 20.40
C SER A 420 2.18 21.36 19.12
N ILE A 421 2.69 20.90 17.97
CA ILE A 421 1.98 20.98 16.68
C ILE A 421 0.66 20.17 16.73
N LEU A 422 0.71 18.93 17.20
CA LEU A 422 -0.49 18.10 17.31
C LEU A 422 -1.52 18.66 18.30
N GLN A 423 -1.06 19.22 19.41
CA GLN A 423 -1.94 19.89 20.36
C GLN A 423 -2.65 21.09 19.74
N GLY A 424 -1.98 21.85 18.89
CA GLY A 424 -2.57 22.97 18.15
C GLY A 424 -3.64 22.53 17.14
N LEU A 425 -3.45 21.37 16.51
CA LEU A 425 -4.35 20.82 15.48
C LEU A 425 -5.50 19.98 16.05
N LYS A 426 -5.37 19.52 17.30
CA LYS A 426 -6.32 18.60 17.93
C LYS A 426 -7.78 19.05 17.82
N ALA A 427 -8.06 20.31 18.11
CA ALA A 427 -9.42 20.84 18.11
C ALA A 427 -10.07 20.83 16.70
N ASP A 428 -9.27 21.03 15.66
CA ASP A 428 -9.75 21.02 14.28
C ASP A 428 -10.11 19.59 13.86
N TYR A 429 -9.30 18.59 14.22
CA TYR A 429 -9.60 17.17 13.97
C TYR A 429 -10.77 16.66 14.84
N GLU A 430 -10.90 17.09 16.10
CA GLU A 430 -12.07 16.78 16.93
C GLU A 430 -13.37 17.24 16.27
N LYS A 431 -13.36 18.45 15.71
CA LYS A 431 -14.50 19.01 15.00
C LYS A 431 -14.79 18.26 13.69
N TYR A 432 -13.74 17.94 12.92
CA TYR A 432 -13.91 17.30 11.61
C TYR A 432 -14.45 15.85 11.72
N HIS A 433 -13.90 15.08 12.65
CA HIS A 433 -14.33 13.70 12.87
C HIS A 433 -15.53 13.54 13.80
N ASN A 434 -15.93 14.62 14.48
CA ASN A 434 -16.95 14.61 15.53
C ASN A 434 -16.65 13.60 16.64
N VAL A 435 -15.42 13.63 17.16
CA VAL A 435 -14.91 12.74 18.23
C VAL A 435 -14.16 13.56 19.26
N THR A 436 -13.93 12.97 20.43
CA THR A 436 -13.09 13.59 21.48
C THR A 436 -11.83 12.78 21.67
N TYR A 437 -10.66 13.39 21.46
CA TYR A 437 -9.36 12.75 21.71
C TYR A 437 -8.96 12.81 23.18
N PRO A 438 -8.23 11.81 23.69
CA PRO A 438 -7.65 11.85 25.03
C PRO A 438 -6.69 13.05 25.16
N LYS A 439 -6.37 13.42 26.44
CA LYS A 439 -5.52 14.60 26.70
C LYS A 439 -4.10 14.41 26.18
N ASP A 440 -3.61 13.22 26.22
CA ASP A 440 -2.25 12.78 25.90
C ASP A 440 -2.11 12.25 24.44
N VAL A 441 -3.17 12.37 23.63
CA VAL A 441 -3.16 11.88 22.23
C VAL A 441 -1.96 12.40 21.43
N ALA A 442 -1.62 13.67 21.59
CA ALA A 442 -0.51 14.30 20.87
C ALA A 442 0.83 13.64 21.21
N GLU A 443 1.06 13.34 22.50
CA GLU A 443 2.27 12.65 22.92
C GLU A 443 2.27 11.18 22.49
N THR A 444 1.15 10.49 22.68
CA THR A 444 0.99 9.09 22.29
C THR A 444 1.18 8.91 20.79
N CYS A 445 0.50 9.71 19.96
CA CYS A 445 0.65 9.65 18.50
C CYS A 445 2.08 9.97 18.06
N THR A 446 2.74 10.95 18.69
CA THR A 446 4.14 11.31 18.38
C THR A 446 5.08 10.13 18.68
N ILE A 447 4.96 9.52 19.87
CA ILE A 447 5.81 8.37 20.27
C ILE A 447 5.59 7.17 19.35
N LEU A 448 4.31 6.86 19.06
CA LEU A 448 3.97 5.72 18.22
C LEU A 448 4.39 5.94 16.76
N ALA A 449 4.22 7.16 16.23
CA ALA A 449 4.70 7.51 14.90
C ALA A 449 6.21 7.38 14.78
N MET A 450 6.97 7.89 15.77
CA MET A 450 8.44 7.76 15.82
C MET A 450 8.90 6.30 15.85
N ARG A 451 8.16 5.43 16.52
CA ARG A 451 8.52 4.01 16.66
C ARG A 451 8.10 3.16 15.47
N TYR A 452 6.93 3.42 14.91
CA TYR A 452 6.27 2.47 14.02
C TYR A 452 5.98 3.02 12.61
N LEU A 453 5.97 4.33 12.40
CA LEU A 453 5.59 4.96 11.13
C LEU A 453 6.74 5.79 10.53
N ASN A 454 7.86 5.10 10.24
CA ASN A 454 9.09 5.75 9.76
C ASN A 454 9.09 6.06 8.25
N ASP A 455 7.97 5.82 7.55
CA ASP A 455 7.84 6.07 6.09
C ASP A 455 7.87 7.56 5.75
N ARG A 456 7.42 8.38 6.68
CA ARG A 456 7.40 9.84 6.57
C ARG A 456 7.98 10.47 7.82
N CYS A 457 8.63 11.61 7.64
CA CYS A 457 9.19 12.37 8.76
C CYS A 457 8.08 12.96 9.66
N LEU A 458 8.45 13.29 10.89
CA LEU A 458 7.63 14.15 11.71
C LEU A 458 7.57 15.57 11.08
N PRO A 459 6.48 16.30 11.26
CA PRO A 459 5.30 15.96 12.07
C PRO A 459 4.24 15.17 11.31
N ILE A 460 4.35 15.02 9.96
CA ILE A 460 3.27 14.48 9.13
C ILE A 460 2.89 13.04 9.52
N SER A 461 3.85 12.19 9.89
CA SER A 461 3.55 10.82 10.32
C SER A 461 2.66 10.78 11.56
N ALA A 462 2.88 11.67 12.52
CA ALA A 462 2.09 11.76 13.74
C ALA A 462 0.73 12.44 13.50
N ILE A 463 0.68 13.43 12.60
CA ILE A 463 -0.57 14.09 12.18
C ILE A 463 -1.47 13.08 11.46
N ASN A 464 -0.92 12.34 10.49
CA ASN A 464 -1.68 11.32 9.77
C ASN A 464 -2.21 10.24 10.72
N LEU A 465 -1.41 9.82 11.71
CA LEU A 465 -1.88 8.87 12.71
C LEU A 465 -3.09 9.42 13.50
N MET A 466 -3.02 10.67 13.94
CA MET A 466 -4.12 11.29 14.69
C MET A 466 -5.38 11.41 13.83
N ASP A 467 -5.23 11.77 12.56
CA ASP A 467 -6.32 11.88 11.57
C ASP A 467 -6.96 10.50 11.34
N GLU A 468 -6.16 9.47 11.04
CA GLU A 468 -6.63 8.11 10.78
C GLU A 468 -7.36 7.50 11.98
N VAL A 469 -6.87 7.75 13.21
CA VAL A 469 -7.56 7.32 14.44
C VAL A 469 -8.96 7.93 14.53
N GLY A 470 -9.09 9.21 14.19
CA GLY A 470 -10.40 9.88 14.14
C GLY A 470 -11.33 9.29 13.09
N ALA A 471 -10.80 9.05 11.90
CA ALA A 471 -11.52 8.45 10.79
C ALA A 471 -11.97 7.01 11.09
N ASP A 472 -11.06 6.16 11.61
CA ASP A 472 -11.35 4.79 12.02
C ASP A 472 -12.46 4.73 13.08
N LYS A 473 -12.42 5.61 14.08
CA LYS A 473 -13.47 5.69 15.11
C LYS A 473 -14.81 6.08 14.50
N LYS A 474 -14.85 7.10 13.67
CA LYS A 474 -16.05 7.53 12.96
C LYS A 474 -16.62 6.40 12.09
N LEU A 475 -15.77 5.69 11.34
CA LEU A 475 -16.18 4.57 10.49
C LEU A 475 -16.73 3.40 11.32
N SER A 476 -16.10 3.06 12.45
CA SER A 476 -16.57 1.98 13.35
C SER A 476 -17.96 2.27 13.90
N LEU A 477 -18.23 3.53 14.24
CA LEU A 477 -19.53 4.00 14.69
C LEU A 477 -20.58 3.93 13.57
N LEU A 478 -20.24 4.37 12.36
CA LEU A 478 -21.14 4.25 11.21
C LEU A 478 -21.46 2.79 10.86
N LYS A 479 -20.48 1.91 10.92
CA LYS A 479 -20.70 0.47 10.72
C LYS A 479 -21.63 -0.14 11.77
N GLY A 480 -21.53 0.28 13.03
CA GLY A 480 -22.43 -0.15 14.09
C GLY A 480 -23.87 0.36 13.94
N ARG A 481 -24.07 1.52 13.29
CA ARG A 481 -25.38 2.12 13.01
C ARG A 481 -26.14 1.36 11.90
N LYS A 482 -25.45 0.95 10.83
CA LYS A 482 -26.06 0.29 9.65
C LYS A 482 -26.97 -0.92 9.97
N PRO A 483 -26.63 -1.87 10.86
CA PRO A 483 -27.50 -2.98 11.22
C PRO A 483 -28.83 -2.51 11.82
N ILE A 484 -28.79 -1.51 12.72
CA ILE A 484 -29.97 -0.98 13.40
C ILE A 484 -30.89 -0.32 12.36
N GLU A 485 -30.33 0.46 11.45
CA GLU A 485 -31.10 1.10 10.35
C GLU A 485 -31.72 0.07 9.40
N LYS A 486 -30.97 -1.00 9.09
CA LYS A 486 -31.47 -2.09 8.23
C LYS A 486 -32.63 -2.83 8.92
N GLU A 487 -32.51 -3.14 10.20
CA GLU A 487 -33.62 -3.73 10.98
C GLU A 487 -34.84 -2.83 11.04
N LEU A 488 -34.63 -1.54 11.31
CA LEU A 488 -35.69 -0.54 11.34
C LEU A 488 -36.42 -0.45 9.97
N SER A 489 -35.67 -0.41 8.87
CA SER A 489 -36.23 -0.37 7.51
C SER A 489 -37.03 -1.63 7.18
N THR A 490 -36.56 -2.82 7.60
CA THR A 490 -37.28 -4.08 7.40
C THR A 490 -38.58 -4.16 8.21
N LEU A 491 -38.56 -3.67 9.47
CA LEU A 491 -39.76 -3.60 10.29
C LEU A 491 -40.77 -2.62 9.72
N THR A 492 -40.35 -1.45 9.25
CA THR A 492 -41.21 -0.45 8.63
C THR A 492 -41.83 -0.95 7.31
N LYS A 493 -41.06 -1.71 6.50
CA LYS A 493 -41.60 -2.37 5.30
C LYS A 493 -42.65 -3.44 5.66
N LYS A 494 -42.42 -4.21 6.74
CA LYS A 494 -43.40 -5.22 7.21
C LYS A 494 -44.66 -4.58 7.76
N GLU A 495 -44.61 -3.42 8.39
CA GLU A 495 -45.78 -2.65 8.84
C GLU A 495 -46.66 -2.26 7.65
N LYS A 496 -46.07 -1.85 6.51
CA LYS A 496 -46.80 -1.45 5.30
C LYS A 496 -47.47 -2.64 4.57
N THR A 497 -47.04 -3.88 4.80
CA THR A 497 -47.46 -5.05 4.02
C THR A 497 -48.42 -6.00 4.76
N LYS A 498 -48.66 -5.83 6.08
CA LYS A 498 -49.53 -6.74 6.89
C LYS A 498 -50.88 -6.11 7.17
N TYR A 499 -51.95 -6.89 6.84
CA TYR A 499 -53.37 -6.50 6.97
C TYR A 499 -54.13 -7.00 8.20
N SER A 500 -53.46 -7.55 9.23
CA SER A 500 -54.18 -8.03 10.43
C SER A 500 -53.89 -7.18 11.66
N GLU A 501 -54.91 -6.65 12.32
CA GLU A 501 -54.86 -5.66 13.41
C GLU A 501 -54.03 -6.09 14.63
N THR A 502 -54.08 -7.34 15.04
CA THR A 502 -53.35 -7.85 16.22
C THR A 502 -51.82 -7.87 16.07
N ASN A 503 -51.29 -7.94 14.85
CA ASN A 503 -49.84 -7.93 14.58
C ASN A 503 -49.29 -6.52 14.42
N ILE A 504 -50.12 -5.52 14.13
CA ILE A 504 -49.72 -4.12 13.88
C ILE A 504 -49.29 -3.42 15.17
N GLU A 505 -49.94 -3.68 16.27
CA GLU A 505 -49.57 -3.05 17.56
C GLU A 505 -48.20 -3.56 18.07
N GLN A 506 -47.90 -4.83 17.89
CA GLN A 506 -46.60 -5.39 18.26
C GLN A 506 -45.50 -4.84 17.36
N LEU A 507 -45.74 -4.75 16.06
CA LEU A 507 -44.79 -4.18 15.07
C LEU A 507 -44.51 -2.69 15.34
N LYS A 508 -45.52 -1.91 15.73
CA LYS A 508 -45.32 -0.50 16.11
C LYS A 508 -44.45 -0.36 17.35
N LYS A 509 -44.65 -1.20 18.38
CA LYS A 509 -43.76 -1.23 19.54
C LYS A 509 -42.33 -1.59 19.20
N ASP A 510 -42.14 -2.57 18.31
CA ASP A 510 -40.82 -2.99 17.87
C ASP A 510 -40.13 -1.85 17.06
N ILE A 511 -40.86 -1.16 16.21
CA ILE A 511 -40.35 0.00 15.45
C ILE A 511 -39.98 1.16 16.39
N GLU A 512 -40.81 1.46 17.39
CA GLU A 512 -40.55 2.49 18.40
C GLU A 512 -39.31 2.14 19.24
N SER A 513 -39.19 0.87 19.68
CA SER A 513 -38.01 0.37 20.39
C SER A 513 -36.72 0.51 19.55
N LYS A 514 -36.78 0.20 18.26
CA LYS A 514 -35.60 0.34 17.37
C LYS A 514 -35.28 1.81 17.04
N ARG A 515 -36.28 2.69 16.98
CA ARG A 515 -36.06 4.14 16.88
C ARG A 515 -35.40 4.70 18.12
N ASP A 516 -35.80 4.26 19.30
CA ASP A 516 -35.18 4.66 20.57
C ASP A 516 -33.74 4.13 20.68
N GLU A 517 -33.50 2.90 20.20
CA GLU A 517 -32.16 2.33 20.11
C GLU A 517 -31.26 3.15 19.17
N LEU A 518 -31.78 3.52 18.01
CA LEU A 518 -31.07 4.36 17.05
C LEU A 518 -30.81 5.76 17.59
N ALA A 519 -31.78 6.35 18.29
CA ALA A 519 -31.64 7.66 18.93
C ALA A 519 -30.58 7.63 20.04
N LYS A 520 -30.57 6.60 20.88
CA LYS A 520 -29.51 6.38 21.90
C LYS A 520 -28.16 6.18 21.26
N TYR A 521 -28.08 5.42 20.16
CA TYR A 521 -26.85 5.20 19.43
C TYR A 521 -26.32 6.50 18.81
N ASN A 522 -27.17 7.29 18.17
CA ASN A 522 -26.81 8.59 17.63
C ASN A 522 -26.32 9.57 18.73
N ALA A 523 -26.95 9.59 19.89
CA ALA A 523 -26.49 10.38 21.02
C ALA A 523 -25.14 9.89 21.58
N SER A 524 -24.83 8.60 21.49
CA SER A 524 -23.50 8.06 21.84
C SER A 524 -22.45 8.43 20.81
N MET A 525 -22.83 8.56 19.53
CA MET A 525 -21.94 9.03 18.46
C MET A 525 -21.50 10.49 18.63
N GLU A 526 -22.41 11.36 19.08
CA GLU A 526 -22.09 12.78 19.34
C GLU A 526 -21.07 12.98 20.46
N LYS A 527 -20.89 12.00 21.33
CA LYS A 527 -19.96 12.02 22.48
C LYS A 527 -18.88 10.96 22.37
N ALA A 528 -18.60 10.47 21.17
CA ALA A 528 -17.66 9.40 20.99
C ALA A 528 -16.25 9.84 21.44
N LYS A 529 -15.69 9.06 22.38
CA LYS A 529 -14.32 9.25 22.85
C LYS A 529 -13.41 8.23 22.22
N ILE A 530 -12.23 8.66 21.85
CA ILE A 530 -11.15 7.81 21.38
C ILE A 530 -10.43 7.29 22.64
N GLU A 531 -10.23 5.99 22.71
CA GLU A 531 -9.47 5.30 23.75
C GLU A 531 -8.05 5.00 23.26
N GLU A 532 -7.13 4.73 24.16
CA GLU A 532 -5.76 4.34 23.78
C GLU A 532 -5.75 3.09 22.88
N GLU A 533 -6.66 2.17 23.08
CA GLU A 533 -6.79 0.96 22.28
C GLU A 533 -7.14 1.29 20.81
N ASP A 534 -7.96 2.30 20.55
CA ASP A 534 -8.25 2.77 19.20
C ASP A 534 -6.97 3.25 18.49
N ILE A 535 -6.09 3.98 19.21
CA ILE A 535 -4.83 4.47 18.67
C ILE A 535 -3.90 3.30 18.32
N PHE A 536 -3.78 2.32 19.23
CA PHE A 536 -2.96 1.14 18.98
C PHE A 536 -3.49 0.28 17.82
N ASN A 537 -4.81 0.15 17.70
CA ASN A 537 -5.45 -0.55 16.59
C ASN A 537 -5.12 0.11 15.25
N THR A 538 -5.19 1.43 15.17
CA THR A 538 -4.87 2.18 13.95
C THR A 538 -3.38 2.08 13.62
N VAL A 539 -2.49 2.24 14.60
CA VAL A 539 -1.04 2.02 14.36
C VAL A 539 -0.76 0.62 13.83
N SER A 540 -1.44 -0.39 14.39
CA SER A 540 -1.30 -1.77 13.94
C SER A 540 -1.70 -1.96 12.48
N LYS A 541 -2.79 -1.33 12.05
CA LYS A 541 -3.21 -1.35 10.64
C LYS A 541 -2.21 -0.64 9.74
N MET A 542 -1.78 0.56 10.11
CA MET A 542 -0.85 1.37 9.31
C MET A 542 0.54 0.74 9.20
N SER A 543 1.02 0.10 10.27
CA SER A 543 2.36 -0.49 10.32
C SER A 543 2.39 -1.99 9.97
N ASN A 544 1.22 -2.63 9.80
CA ASN A 544 1.08 -4.07 9.67
C ASN A 544 1.64 -4.89 10.85
N ILE A 545 1.70 -4.31 12.06
CA ILE A 545 2.18 -4.97 13.27
C ILE A 545 0.99 -5.41 14.10
N PRO A 546 0.91 -6.67 14.57
CA PRO A 546 -0.20 -7.14 15.40
C PRO A 546 -0.38 -6.34 16.70
N ILE A 547 -1.61 -5.94 16.99
CA ILE A 547 -2.01 -5.11 18.17
C ILE A 547 -1.52 -5.69 19.49
N ALA A 548 -1.65 -7.01 19.67
CA ALA A 548 -1.22 -7.70 20.89
C ALA A 548 0.23 -7.42 21.29
N LYS A 549 1.02 -6.80 20.40
CA LYS A 549 2.42 -6.48 20.60
C LYS A 549 2.71 -5.00 20.83
N ILE A 550 1.71 -4.14 20.78
CA ILE A 550 1.83 -2.69 20.99
C ILE A 550 1.33 -2.29 22.38
N SER A 551 0.48 -3.11 23.02
CA SER A 551 -0.20 -2.83 24.30
C SER A 551 0.47 -3.46 25.54
N LEU A 552 -0.11 -3.24 26.72
CA LEU A 552 0.33 -3.79 28.02
C LEU A 552 0.44 -5.34 28.04
N SER A 553 -0.27 -6.06 27.17
CA SER A 553 -0.12 -7.51 26.96
C SER A 553 1.27 -7.89 26.41
N GLU A 554 2.00 -6.94 25.78
CA GLU A 554 3.36 -7.13 25.31
C GLU A 554 4.33 -7.47 26.46
N LYS A 555 4.16 -6.86 27.63
CA LYS A 555 5.00 -7.18 28.81
C LYS A 555 4.82 -8.63 29.26
N ILE A 556 3.59 -9.14 29.22
CA ILE A 556 3.29 -10.52 29.61
C ILE A 556 3.81 -11.51 28.57
N ALA A 557 3.61 -11.22 27.29
CA ALA A 557 4.13 -12.04 26.19
C ALA A 557 5.66 -12.09 26.21
N LEU A 558 6.32 -10.93 26.36
CA LEU A 558 7.77 -10.85 26.47
C LEU A 558 8.31 -11.57 27.73
N LYS A 559 7.57 -11.56 28.85
CA LYS A 559 7.98 -12.28 30.05
C LYS A 559 8.09 -13.79 29.79
N ASN A 560 7.18 -14.34 29.01
CA ASN A 560 7.04 -15.78 28.79
C ASN A 560 7.65 -16.26 27.45
N ILE A 561 8.35 -15.40 26.72
CA ILE A 561 8.91 -15.73 25.39
C ILE A 561 9.89 -16.90 25.46
N ASP A 562 10.68 -17.00 26.56
CA ASP A 562 11.65 -18.09 26.76
C ASP A 562 10.92 -19.43 26.80
N ASP A 563 9.84 -19.54 27.58
CA ASP A 563 9.06 -20.77 27.72
C ASP A 563 8.38 -21.17 26.41
N SER A 564 7.91 -20.19 25.66
CA SER A 564 7.30 -20.44 24.35
C SER A 564 8.31 -20.97 23.33
N VAL A 565 9.51 -20.38 23.29
CA VAL A 565 10.58 -20.84 22.41
C VAL A 565 11.12 -22.21 22.82
N LYS A 566 11.30 -22.48 24.13
CA LYS A 566 11.73 -23.78 24.67
C LYS A 566 10.79 -24.94 24.30
N LYS A 567 9.51 -24.68 24.14
CA LYS A 567 8.54 -25.71 23.69
C LYS A 567 8.76 -26.17 22.25
N VAL A 568 9.38 -25.34 21.42
CA VAL A 568 9.59 -25.62 19.98
C VAL A 568 11.03 -26.02 19.70
N VAL A 569 12.00 -25.31 20.31
CA VAL A 569 13.43 -25.53 20.12
C VAL A 569 13.98 -26.31 21.30
N ILE A 570 14.06 -27.63 21.16
CA ILE A 570 14.44 -28.54 22.23
C ILE A 570 15.97 -28.62 22.39
N GLY A 571 16.44 -28.70 23.62
CA GLY A 571 17.85 -28.94 23.96
C GLY A 571 18.77 -27.74 23.84
N GLN A 572 18.23 -26.52 23.73
CA GLN A 572 19.00 -25.30 23.51
C GLN A 572 18.70 -24.21 24.54
N ASP A 573 18.45 -24.59 25.78
CA ASP A 573 17.97 -23.68 26.84
C ASP A 573 18.88 -22.47 27.04
N GLU A 574 20.20 -22.66 27.14
CA GLU A 574 21.17 -21.59 27.32
C GLU A 574 21.17 -20.59 26.14
N ALA A 575 21.08 -21.11 24.92
CA ALA A 575 21.00 -20.31 23.71
C ALA A 575 19.72 -19.46 23.69
N ILE A 576 18.58 -20.06 24.02
CA ILE A 576 17.28 -19.39 24.11
C ILE A 576 17.32 -18.27 25.13
N GLU A 577 17.81 -18.55 26.34
CA GLU A 577 17.88 -17.57 27.42
C GLU A 577 18.72 -16.34 27.07
N LYS A 578 19.90 -16.54 26.45
CA LYS A 578 20.76 -15.44 25.99
C LYS A 578 20.09 -14.58 24.96
N ILE A 579 19.50 -15.17 23.92
CA ILE A 579 18.81 -14.45 22.85
C ILE A 579 17.61 -13.70 23.40
N CYS A 580 16.75 -14.34 24.17
CA CYS A 580 15.55 -13.75 24.72
C CYS A 580 15.87 -12.62 25.72
N LYS A 581 16.93 -12.76 26.52
CA LYS A 581 17.39 -11.70 27.45
C LYS A 581 17.75 -10.41 26.71
N ILE A 582 18.45 -10.51 25.59
CA ILE A 582 18.83 -9.35 24.77
C ILE A 582 17.60 -8.73 24.13
N ILE A 583 16.71 -9.55 23.54
CA ILE A 583 15.46 -9.09 22.93
C ILE A 583 14.58 -8.38 23.98
N LYS A 584 14.40 -8.96 25.17
CA LYS A 584 13.65 -8.35 26.26
C LYS A 584 14.22 -6.98 26.65
N ARG A 585 15.55 -6.90 26.82
CA ARG A 585 16.23 -5.65 27.19
C ARG A 585 15.98 -4.55 26.15
N ASN A 586 16.11 -4.88 24.88
CA ASN A 586 15.98 -3.91 23.79
C ASN A 586 14.53 -3.49 23.57
N LYS A 587 13.59 -4.42 23.66
CA LYS A 587 12.15 -4.13 23.61
C LYS A 587 11.65 -3.26 24.77
N MET A 588 12.34 -3.32 25.92
CA MET A 588 12.04 -2.45 27.08
C MET A 588 12.66 -1.05 26.97
N GLY A 589 13.32 -0.71 25.84
CA GLY A 589 13.92 0.61 25.62
C GLY A 589 15.22 0.86 26.37
N LEU A 590 15.93 -0.19 26.82
CA LEU A 590 17.19 -0.09 27.54
C LEU A 590 18.42 -0.22 26.63
N ALA A 591 18.21 -0.29 25.33
CA ALA A 591 19.28 -0.34 24.32
C ALA A 591 19.44 1.00 23.61
N PRO A 592 20.61 1.25 22.96
CA PRO A 592 20.79 2.40 22.09
C PRO A 592 19.79 2.39 20.92
N ASP A 593 19.20 3.55 20.63
CA ASP A 593 18.17 3.70 19.58
C ASP A 593 18.70 3.54 18.15
N ASN A 594 20.00 3.43 17.95
CA ASN A 594 20.66 3.36 16.65
C ASN A 594 21.15 1.96 16.28
N LYS A 595 20.66 0.90 16.95
CA LYS A 595 21.07 -0.49 16.66
C LYS A 595 19.87 -1.39 16.43
N PRO A 596 20.03 -2.54 15.72
CA PRO A 596 19.01 -3.57 15.63
C PRO A 596 18.54 -4.08 17.01
N ILE A 597 17.31 -4.61 17.08
CA ILE A 597 16.76 -5.21 18.32
C ILE A 597 17.71 -6.29 18.88
N GLY A 598 18.35 -7.04 18.00
CA GLY A 598 19.34 -8.04 18.36
C GLY A 598 20.17 -8.45 17.16
N SER A 599 21.44 -8.77 17.39
CA SER A 599 22.34 -9.29 16.37
C SER A 599 23.12 -10.47 16.95
N PHE A 600 22.91 -11.65 16.38
CA PHE A 600 23.40 -12.92 16.93
C PHE A 600 24.13 -13.73 15.88
N LEU A 601 25.27 -14.31 16.25
CA LEU A 601 25.93 -15.35 15.48
C LEU A 601 25.68 -16.71 16.15
N CYS A 602 24.83 -17.53 15.56
CA CYS A 602 24.46 -18.86 16.05
C CYS A 602 25.43 -19.92 15.48
N VAL A 603 26.26 -20.50 16.32
CA VAL A 603 27.28 -21.46 15.95
C VAL A 603 26.94 -22.85 16.47
N GLY A 604 27.00 -23.89 15.61
CA GLY A 604 26.68 -25.25 16.03
C GLY A 604 26.58 -26.21 14.87
N GLY A 605 26.42 -27.48 15.19
CA GLY A 605 26.32 -28.57 14.22
C GLY A 605 25.15 -28.45 13.25
N THR A 606 25.15 -29.24 12.21
CA THR A 606 24.03 -29.35 11.28
C THR A 606 22.82 -29.96 11.98
N GLY A 607 21.64 -29.40 11.78
CA GLY A 607 20.39 -29.95 12.35
C GLY A 607 20.21 -29.74 13.85
N CYS A 608 21.01 -28.89 14.54
CA CYS A 608 20.84 -28.58 15.98
C CYS A 608 19.77 -27.51 16.28
N GLY A 609 19.09 -26.95 15.25
CA GLY A 609 17.94 -26.06 15.43
C GLY A 609 18.21 -24.57 15.20
N LYS A 610 19.36 -24.14 14.63
CA LYS A 610 19.68 -22.72 14.38
C LYS A 610 18.64 -21.98 13.53
N THR A 611 18.27 -22.54 12.39
CA THR A 611 17.25 -21.96 11.49
C THR A 611 15.84 -22.03 12.12
N LEU A 612 15.56 -23.10 12.89
CA LEU A 612 14.30 -23.23 13.64
C LEU A 612 14.16 -22.14 14.72
N MET A 613 15.27 -21.82 15.40
CA MET A 613 15.33 -20.71 16.37
C MET A 613 14.89 -19.40 15.72
N ALA A 614 15.44 -19.07 14.53
CA ALA A 614 15.08 -17.85 13.82
C ALA A 614 13.57 -17.81 13.44
N LYS A 615 13.02 -18.92 12.95
CA LYS A 615 11.59 -19.04 12.66
C LYS A 615 10.72 -18.86 13.90
N THR A 616 11.10 -19.51 15.00
CA THR A 616 10.35 -19.43 16.25
C THR A 616 10.42 -18.04 16.83
N ILE A 617 11.57 -17.36 16.78
CA ILE A 617 11.69 -15.96 17.21
C ILE A 617 10.81 -15.05 16.35
N ALA A 618 10.79 -15.24 15.01
CA ALA A 618 9.92 -14.46 14.15
C ALA A 618 8.44 -14.62 14.56
N LYS A 619 8.00 -15.83 14.81
CA LYS A 619 6.65 -16.12 15.26
C LYS A 619 6.33 -15.52 16.63
N GLU A 620 7.22 -15.70 17.63
CA GLU A 620 6.97 -15.28 19.01
C GLU A 620 7.15 -13.76 19.20
N VAL A 621 8.10 -13.13 18.48
CA VAL A 621 8.38 -11.69 18.59
C VAL A 621 7.50 -10.86 17.66
N PHE A 622 7.25 -11.33 16.43
CA PHE A 622 6.50 -10.58 15.42
C PHE A 622 5.14 -11.19 15.05
N GLY A 623 4.79 -12.37 15.57
CA GLY A 623 3.46 -12.99 15.53
C GLY A 623 3.25 -14.01 14.44
N ASP A 624 4.09 -14.05 13.41
CA ASP A 624 3.95 -14.97 12.28
C ASP A 624 5.33 -15.34 11.74
N GLU A 625 5.49 -16.55 11.22
CA GLU A 625 6.72 -17.00 10.56
C GLU A 625 7.02 -16.25 9.26
N LYS A 626 6.02 -15.62 8.63
CA LYS A 626 6.21 -14.77 7.43
C LYS A 626 7.13 -13.57 7.68
N TYR A 627 7.31 -13.15 8.95
CA TYR A 627 8.27 -12.09 9.32
C TYR A 627 9.71 -12.57 9.36
N LEU A 628 10.02 -13.75 8.83
CA LEU A 628 11.38 -14.23 8.60
C LEU A 628 11.81 -13.97 7.16
N VAL A 629 12.80 -13.11 7.00
CA VAL A 629 13.50 -12.88 5.73
C VAL A 629 14.79 -13.71 5.75
N ARG A 630 14.95 -14.63 4.82
CA ARG A 630 16.11 -15.56 4.78
C ARG A 630 16.97 -15.29 3.57
N PHE A 631 18.28 -15.19 3.79
CA PHE A 631 19.32 -15.16 2.77
C PHE A 631 20.29 -16.32 2.98
N ASP A 632 20.50 -17.15 1.96
CA ASP A 632 21.53 -18.19 1.95
C ASP A 632 22.83 -17.58 1.45
N MET A 633 23.83 -17.50 2.32
CA MET A 633 25.08 -16.83 2.01
C MET A 633 25.97 -17.60 1.02
N SER A 634 25.65 -18.84 0.72
CA SER A 634 26.29 -19.57 -0.38
C SER A 634 26.04 -18.96 -1.76
N GLU A 635 24.91 -18.23 -1.93
CA GLU A 635 24.57 -17.49 -3.16
C GLU A 635 25.36 -16.18 -3.30
N TYR A 636 26.02 -15.74 -2.22
CA TYR A 636 26.74 -14.45 -2.12
C TYR A 636 28.24 -14.65 -1.89
N SER A 637 28.82 -15.74 -2.40
CA SER A 637 30.24 -16.07 -2.32
C SER A 637 31.10 -15.20 -3.26
N ASP A 638 30.55 -14.74 -4.37
CA ASP A 638 31.23 -13.93 -5.36
C ASP A 638 31.12 -12.44 -5.07
N GLU A 639 32.14 -11.67 -5.45
CA GLU A 639 32.16 -10.21 -5.27
C GLU A 639 31.00 -9.49 -5.98
N THR A 640 30.62 -9.96 -7.16
CA THR A 640 29.52 -9.40 -7.94
C THR A 640 28.15 -9.67 -7.33
N SER A 641 28.00 -10.79 -6.61
CA SER A 641 26.74 -11.15 -5.96
C SER A 641 26.39 -10.25 -4.78
N VAL A 642 27.39 -9.56 -4.18
CA VAL A 642 27.16 -8.58 -3.11
C VAL A 642 26.27 -7.42 -3.58
N ASN A 643 26.40 -7.02 -4.85
CA ASN A 643 25.56 -5.98 -5.44
C ASN A 643 24.07 -6.38 -5.48
N LYS A 644 23.74 -7.66 -5.48
CA LYS A 644 22.35 -8.13 -5.40
C LYS A 644 21.69 -7.75 -4.05
N LEU A 645 22.48 -7.63 -2.98
CA LEU A 645 21.97 -7.28 -1.66
C LEU A 645 21.60 -5.79 -1.54
N ILE A 646 22.37 -4.91 -2.19
CA ILE A 646 22.25 -3.44 -2.06
C ILE A 646 21.85 -2.74 -3.37
N GLY A 647 21.64 -3.49 -4.46
CA GLY A 647 21.33 -2.97 -5.78
C GLY A 647 22.57 -2.80 -6.67
N SER A 648 22.36 -2.65 -7.97
CA SER A 648 23.41 -2.41 -8.95
C SER A 648 23.88 -0.96 -8.91
N SER A 649 25.17 -0.72 -9.17
CA SER A 649 25.71 0.65 -9.27
C SER A 649 25.20 1.37 -10.53
N ALA A 650 25.15 2.70 -10.51
CA ALA A 650 24.75 3.51 -11.63
C ALA A 650 25.54 3.16 -12.91
N GLY A 651 24.83 2.92 -14.01
CA GLY A 651 25.41 2.53 -15.29
C GLY A 651 25.37 1.03 -15.61
N TYR A 652 24.93 0.18 -14.70
CA TYR A 652 24.73 -1.25 -14.96
C TYR A 652 23.26 -1.59 -15.15
N VAL A 653 22.97 -2.66 -15.89
CA VAL A 653 21.61 -3.19 -16.10
C VAL A 653 21.01 -3.55 -14.74
N GLY A 654 19.78 -3.14 -14.49
CA GLY A 654 19.09 -3.34 -13.18
C GLY A 654 19.39 -2.27 -12.12
N TYR A 655 19.99 -1.12 -12.48
CA TYR A 655 20.23 -0.01 -11.54
C TYR A 655 18.93 0.53 -10.89
N THR A 656 17.80 0.48 -11.61
CA THR A 656 16.49 0.91 -11.09
C THR A 656 15.85 -0.12 -10.15
N GLU A 657 16.36 -1.36 -10.12
CA GLU A 657 15.91 -2.38 -9.21
C GLU A 657 16.70 -2.26 -7.90
N GLY A 658 16.01 -2.10 -6.77
CA GLY A 658 16.63 -2.03 -5.44
C GLY A 658 17.37 -3.32 -5.10
N GLY A 659 18.18 -3.29 -4.05
CA GLY A 659 18.87 -4.51 -3.58
C GLY A 659 17.91 -5.44 -2.84
N LEU A 660 18.10 -6.76 -3.01
CA LEU A 660 17.22 -7.77 -2.40
C LEU A 660 17.11 -7.62 -0.87
N LEU A 661 18.23 -7.33 -0.18
CA LEU A 661 18.22 -7.11 1.27
C LEU A 661 17.53 -5.79 1.62
N THR A 662 17.86 -4.72 0.91
CA THR A 662 17.32 -3.40 1.18
C THR A 662 15.83 -3.34 0.89
N GLU A 663 15.38 -3.92 -0.21
CA GLU A 663 13.95 -4.00 -0.57
C GLU A 663 13.16 -4.89 0.40
N ALA A 664 13.70 -6.05 0.78
CA ALA A 664 13.03 -6.93 1.74
C ALA A 664 12.80 -6.22 3.08
N VAL A 665 13.77 -5.44 3.58
CA VAL A 665 13.65 -4.71 4.84
C VAL A 665 12.80 -3.43 4.67
N LYS A 666 12.84 -2.73 3.52
CA LYS A 666 11.92 -1.63 3.23
C LYS A 666 10.45 -2.10 3.29
N ASN A 667 10.16 -3.25 2.68
CA ASN A 667 8.82 -3.83 2.64
C ASN A 667 8.40 -4.46 3.98
N GLN A 668 9.37 -4.95 4.76
CA GLN A 668 9.13 -5.66 6.01
C GLN A 668 10.02 -5.13 7.14
N LYS A 669 9.71 -3.93 7.62
CA LYS A 669 10.50 -3.19 8.63
C LYS A 669 10.67 -3.92 9.96
N TYR A 670 9.75 -4.81 10.30
CA TYR A 670 9.77 -5.66 11.49
C TYR A 670 9.96 -7.10 11.05
N ALA A 671 11.20 -7.55 11.08
CA ALA A 671 11.54 -8.89 10.62
C ALA A 671 12.70 -9.49 11.41
N VAL A 672 12.75 -10.82 11.41
CA VAL A 672 13.98 -11.55 11.67
C VAL A 672 14.70 -11.71 10.34
N VAL A 673 15.86 -11.13 10.21
CA VAL A 673 16.71 -11.31 9.03
C VAL A 673 17.72 -12.41 9.33
N LEU A 674 17.56 -13.53 8.65
CA LEU A 674 18.41 -14.71 8.80
C LEU A 674 19.42 -14.77 7.66
N PHE A 675 20.70 -14.72 8.00
CA PHE A 675 21.79 -15.00 7.08
C PHE A 675 22.32 -16.42 7.38
N ASP A 676 21.96 -17.35 6.51
CA ASP A 676 22.32 -18.75 6.70
C ASP A 676 23.71 -19.05 6.10
N GLU A 677 24.55 -19.82 6.81
CA GLU A 677 25.91 -20.21 6.40
C GLU A 677 26.82 -19.00 6.09
N ILE A 678 26.87 -18.05 7.04
CA ILE A 678 27.56 -16.76 6.87
C ILE A 678 29.05 -16.89 6.51
N GLU A 679 29.71 -18.00 6.90
CA GLU A 679 31.11 -18.29 6.57
C GLU A 679 31.38 -18.48 5.08
N LYS A 680 30.35 -18.67 4.25
CA LYS A 680 30.43 -18.78 2.80
C LYS A 680 30.36 -17.47 2.07
N ALA A 681 29.91 -16.40 2.76
CA ALA A 681 29.79 -15.07 2.18
C ALA A 681 31.16 -14.50 1.77
N ASN A 682 31.14 -13.65 0.75
CA ASN A 682 32.30 -12.85 0.35
C ASN A 682 32.65 -11.82 1.46
N ASP A 683 33.93 -11.50 1.60
CA ASP A 683 34.41 -10.59 2.65
C ASP A 683 33.76 -9.19 2.55
N LYS A 684 33.36 -8.74 1.37
CA LYS A 684 32.64 -7.46 1.19
C LYS A 684 31.27 -7.42 1.87
N VAL A 685 30.61 -8.56 2.04
CA VAL A 685 29.33 -8.68 2.75
C VAL A 685 29.49 -8.26 4.22
N PHE A 686 30.62 -8.64 4.85
CA PHE A 686 30.89 -8.26 6.24
C PHE A 686 31.00 -6.73 6.42
N ASN A 687 31.52 -6.01 5.42
CA ASN A 687 31.58 -4.54 5.46
C ASN A 687 30.19 -3.92 5.44
N LEU A 688 29.23 -4.50 4.73
CA LEU A 688 27.83 -4.05 4.78
C LEU A 688 27.22 -4.29 6.17
N PHE A 689 27.50 -5.43 6.77
CA PHE A 689 27.01 -5.74 8.11
C PHE A 689 27.58 -4.83 9.18
N LEU A 690 28.84 -4.38 9.05
CA LEU A 690 29.41 -3.40 10.00
C LEU A 690 28.56 -2.13 10.04
N GLN A 691 28.09 -1.62 8.90
CA GLN A 691 27.23 -0.45 8.86
C GLN A 691 25.87 -0.72 9.55
N VAL A 692 25.25 -1.88 9.26
CA VAL A 692 23.97 -2.25 9.87
C VAL A 692 24.08 -2.42 11.40
N LEU A 693 25.18 -3.06 11.86
CA LEU A 693 25.39 -3.34 13.29
C LEU A 693 25.74 -2.10 14.11
N ASP A 694 26.33 -1.08 13.50
CA ASP A 694 26.72 0.16 14.19
C ASP A 694 25.66 1.25 14.13
N GLU A 695 25.17 1.52 12.93
CA GLU A 695 24.28 2.65 12.67
C GLU A 695 22.79 2.23 12.60
N GLY A 696 22.51 0.91 12.61
CA GLY A 696 21.17 0.38 12.46
C GLY A 696 20.53 0.69 11.10
N CYS A 697 21.35 1.01 10.10
CA CYS A 697 20.87 1.32 8.75
C CYS A 697 21.86 0.86 7.68
N LEU A 698 21.37 0.73 6.45
CA LEU A 698 22.16 0.39 5.27
C LEU A 698 21.77 1.34 4.14
N THR A 699 22.76 1.93 3.47
CA THR A 699 22.53 2.76 2.30
C THR A 699 22.62 1.91 1.05
N ASP A 700 21.55 1.89 0.24
CA ASP A 700 21.55 1.19 -1.04
C ASP A 700 22.35 1.96 -2.12
N ASN A 701 22.55 1.32 -3.28
CA ASN A 701 23.28 1.97 -4.38
C ASN A 701 22.50 3.11 -5.06
N MET A 702 21.19 3.25 -4.76
CA MET A 702 20.39 4.41 -5.17
C MET A 702 20.57 5.61 -4.24
N GLY A 703 21.25 5.41 -3.10
CA GLY A 703 21.46 6.40 -2.06
C GLY A 703 20.31 6.49 -1.05
N ASP A 704 19.38 5.54 -1.06
CA ASP A 704 18.32 5.44 -0.07
C ASP A 704 18.84 4.77 1.21
N ARG A 705 18.49 5.35 2.35
CA ARG A 705 18.89 4.82 3.66
C ARG A 705 17.78 3.92 4.20
N VAL A 706 18.06 2.62 4.35
CA VAL A 706 17.16 1.60 4.84
C VAL A 706 17.38 1.35 6.32
N ASP A 707 16.33 1.40 7.13
CA ASP A 707 16.38 1.28 8.59
C ASP A 707 16.24 -0.18 9.03
N PHE A 708 17.21 -0.66 9.82
CA PHE A 708 17.27 -2.00 10.42
C PHE A 708 17.03 -2.00 11.93
N LYS A 709 16.71 -0.86 12.54
CA LYS A 709 16.57 -0.74 13.99
C LYS A 709 15.49 -1.62 14.59
N ASN A 710 14.47 -1.93 13.82
CA ASN A 710 13.36 -2.78 14.24
C ASN A 710 13.53 -4.24 13.80
N THR A 711 14.70 -4.62 13.31
CA THR A 711 14.98 -6.00 12.90
C THR A 711 15.76 -6.77 13.96
N ILE A 712 15.64 -8.10 13.93
CA ILE A 712 16.51 -9.02 14.66
C ILE A 712 17.38 -9.72 13.62
N ILE A 713 18.68 -9.59 13.73
CA ILE A 713 19.65 -10.18 12.82
C ILE A 713 20.16 -11.50 13.41
N ILE A 714 19.95 -12.59 12.70
CA ILE A 714 20.46 -13.91 13.08
C ILE A 714 21.34 -14.41 11.95
N MET A 715 22.58 -14.73 12.28
CA MET A 715 23.53 -15.33 11.37
C MET A 715 23.82 -16.76 11.84
N THR A 716 23.85 -17.74 10.93
CA THR A 716 24.21 -19.11 11.29
C THR A 716 25.57 -19.47 10.76
N SER A 717 26.31 -20.27 11.52
CA SER A 717 27.62 -20.79 11.09
C SER A 717 27.86 -22.21 11.59
N ASN A 718 28.63 -22.96 10.81
CA ASN A 718 29.13 -24.29 11.15
C ASN A 718 30.66 -24.30 11.39
N VAL A 719 31.30 -23.12 11.44
CA VAL A 719 32.76 -22.98 11.59
C VAL A 719 33.24 -23.57 12.90
N GLY A 720 34.31 -24.32 12.83
CA GLY A 720 35.01 -24.94 13.96
C GLY A 720 34.31 -26.16 14.59
N VAL A 721 33.08 -26.47 14.17
CA VAL A 721 32.33 -27.63 14.73
C VAL A 721 32.98 -28.95 14.34
N LYS A 722 33.40 -29.11 13.07
CA LYS A 722 34.12 -30.30 12.61
C LYS A 722 35.47 -30.48 13.31
N ASP A 723 36.22 -29.39 13.50
CA ASP A 723 37.52 -29.41 14.16
C ASP A 723 37.36 -29.79 15.64
N ALA A 724 36.30 -29.31 16.29
CA ALA A 724 35.98 -29.67 17.67
C ALA A 724 35.58 -31.14 17.83
N THR A 725 34.95 -31.74 16.80
CA THR A 725 34.54 -33.14 16.82
C THR A 725 35.75 -34.10 16.57
N LEU A 726 36.67 -33.71 15.69
CA LEU A 726 37.86 -34.52 15.36
C LEU A 726 38.89 -34.51 16.51
N ASN A 727 38.99 -33.43 17.27
CA ASN A 727 39.97 -33.31 18.36
C ASN A 727 39.53 -34.02 19.69
N ASN A 728 38.30 -34.55 19.76
CA ASN A 728 37.82 -35.32 20.91
C ASN A 728 38.43 -36.75 20.99
N GLY A 729 39.31 -37.10 20.08
CA GLY A 729 39.79 -38.51 19.92
C GLY A 729 41.04 -38.91 20.73
N ILE A 730 41.84 -38.03 21.35
CA ILE A 730 43.08 -38.43 22.04
C ILE A 730 43.34 -37.54 23.27
N GLY A 731 42.98 -38.01 24.47
CA GLY A 731 43.50 -37.45 25.72
C GLY A 731 42.53 -37.43 26.90
N PHE A 732 42.97 -37.92 28.03
CA PHE A 732 42.25 -38.15 29.29
C PHE A 732 41.68 -36.87 29.90
N ASN A 733 40.41 -36.94 30.38
CA ASN A 733 39.77 -36.20 31.46
C ASN A 733 40.10 -34.71 31.65
N VAL A 734 39.50 -33.85 30.84
CA VAL A 734 39.18 -32.45 31.25
C VAL A 734 37.90 -32.04 30.49
N ASP A 735 37.04 -31.25 31.14
CA ASP A 735 35.71 -30.80 30.65
C ASP A 735 35.59 -30.64 29.14
N ASN A 736 35.04 -31.66 28.49
CA ASN A 736 34.93 -31.75 27.03
C ASN A 736 34.15 -30.55 26.43
N ALA A 737 33.21 -29.97 27.18
CA ALA A 737 32.40 -28.85 26.73
C ALA A 737 33.19 -27.52 26.61
N GLN A 738 34.05 -27.21 27.58
CA GLN A 738 34.89 -26.02 27.59
C GLN A 738 35.97 -26.05 26.52
N ASN A 739 36.61 -27.19 26.32
CA ASN A 739 37.61 -27.39 25.26
C ASN A 739 37.00 -27.25 23.87
N ARG A 740 35.80 -27.81 23.66
CA ARG A 740 35.07 -27.70 22.41
C ARG A 740 34.73 -26.22 22.10
N LYS A 741 34.24 -25.45 23.08
CA LYS A 741 33.98 -24.05 22.95
C LYS A 741 35.24 -23.27 22.58
N ASN A 742 36.36 -23.52 23.23
CA ASN A 742 37.66 -22.87 22.94
C ASN A 742 38.14 -23.13 21.51
N ILE A 743 37.97 -24.36 21.00
CA ILE A 743 38.32 -24.71 19.60
C ILE A 743 37.43 -23.92 18.63
N ILE A 744 36.11 -23.91 18.86
CA ILE A 744 35.16 -23.15 18.02
C ILE A 744 35.50 -21.65 18.05
N GLU A 745 35.77 -21.06 19.24
CA GLU A 745 36.17 -19.67 19.34
C GLU A 745 37.42 -19.33 18.57
N LYS A 746 38.45 -20.24 18.62
CA LYS A 746 39.67 -20.07 17.85
C LYS A 746 39.39 -20.08 16.35
N SER A 747 38.57 -21.03 15.89
CA SER A 747 38.19 -21.12 14.49
C SER A 747 37.37 -19.92 14.02
N LEU A 748 36.48 -19.41 14.86
CA LEU A 748 35.73 -18.17 14.59
C LEU A 748 36.65 -16.96 14.45
N LYS A 749 37.60 -16.78 15.37
CA LYS A 749 38.59 -15.68 15.32
C LYS A 749 39.53 -15.78 14.11
N SER A 750 39.72 -16.94 13.56
CA SER A 750 40.52 -17.12 12.34
C SER A 750 39.70 -16.83 11.07
N LYS A 751 38.38 -17.04 11.11
CA LYS A 751 37.51 -16.86 9.93
C LYS A 751 36.92 -15.46 9.85
N PHE A 752 36.56 -14.87 10.96
CA PHE A 752 35.87 -13.58 11.02
C PHE A 752 36.78 -12.52 11.65
N ALA A 753 36.75 -11.30 11.09
CA ALA A 753 37.48 -10.18 11.66
C ALA A 753 37.04 -9.89 13.11
N PRO A 754 37.97 -9.60 14.04
CA PRO A 754 37.61 -9.25 15.42
C PRO A 754 36.64 -8.08 15.52
N GLU A 755 36.73 -7.12 14.59
CA GLU A 755 35.86 -5.96 14.51
C GLU A 755 34.40 -6.39 14.30
N PHE A 756 34.13 -7.33 13.40
CA PHE A 756 32.79 -7.85 13.14
C PHE A 756 32.24 -8.59 14.36
N LEU A 757 33.01 -9.48 14.98
CA LEU A 757 32.57 -10.24 16.15
C LEU A 757 32.25 -9.33 17.36
N ASN A 758 33.01 -8.24 17.56
CA ASN A 758 32.79 -7.31 18.66
C ASN A 758 31.55 -6.41 18.47
N ARG A 759 31.00 -6.32 17.28
CA ARG A 759 29.78 -5.55 16.98
C ARG A 759 28.50 -6.33 17.14
N LEU A 760 28.57 -7.68 17.19
CA LEU A 760 27.45 -8.53 17.52
C LEU A 760 27.03 -8.37 18.98
N ASN A 761 25.77 -8.55 19.26
CA ASN A 761 25.28 -8.57 20.64
C ASN A 761 25.78 -9.78 21.42
N ASP A 762 25.83 -10.96 20.75
CA ASP A 762 26.41 -12.17 21.33
C ASP A 762 26.69 -13.24 20.26
N VAL A 763 27.63 -14.14 20.60
CA VAL A 763 27.87 -15.38 19.85
C VAL A 763 27.21 -16.52 20.61
N ILE A 764 26.23 -17.14 20.01
CA ILE A 764 25.37 -18.16 20.61
C ILE A 764 25.83 -19.56 20.17
N TYR A 765 26.24 -20.37 21.14
CA TYR A 765 26.67 -21.74 20.89
C TYR A 765 25.50 -22.72 21.04
N PHE A 766 25.22 -23.48 20.00
CA PHE A 766 24.23 -24.53 19.99
C PHE A 766 24.86 -25.86 20.36
N ASN A 767 24.26 -26.56 21.29
CA ASN A 767 24.68 -27.87 21.75
C ASN A 767 24.29 -28.96 20.74
N ASP A 768 25.02 -30.09 20.75
CA ASP A 768 24.56 -31.27 20.04
C ASP A 768 23.36 -31.88 20.77
N LEU A 769 22.45 -32.46 19.97
CA LEU A 769 21.22 -33.03 20.51
C LEU A 769 21.54 -34.39 21.20
N THR A 770 21.07 -34.52 22.44
CA THR A 770 21.09 -35.77 23.18
C THR A 770 20.04 -36.75 22.66
N ASP A 771 20.13 -38.03 23.07
CA ASP A 771 19.18 -39.05 22.67
C ASP A 771 17.78 -38.74 23.18
N ASP A 772 17.67 -38.18 24.38
CA ASP A 772 16.40 -37.72 24.97
C ASP A 772 15.84 -36.53 24.17
N ASN A 773 16.70 -35.57 23.77
CA ASN A 773 16.26 -34.43 22.94
C ASN A 773 15.73 -34.93 21.58
N LEU A 774 16.36 -35.92 20.95
CA LEU A 774 15.89 -36.47 19.69
C LEU A 774 14.54 -37.17 19.84
N LYS A 775 14.32 -37.92 20.94
CA LYS A 775 13.03 -38.53 21.24
C LYS A 775 11.93 -37.46 21.45
N ASP A 776 12.22 -36.39 22.13
CA ASP A 776 11.27 -35.30 22.34
C ASP A 776 10.95 -34.54 21.05
N ILE A 777 11.95 -34.39 20.14
CA ILE A 777 11.72 -33.82 18.81
C ILE A 777 10.84 -34.76 17.97
N ILE A 778 11.04 -36.09 18.04
CA ILE A 778 10.19 -37.08 17.38
C ILE A 778 8.73 -36.90 17.85
N LYS A 779 8.47 -36.79 19.17
CA LYS A 779 7.13 -36.54 19.72
C LYS A 779 6.52 -35.27 19.13
N LEU A 780 7.31 -34.19 19.04
CA LEU A 780 6.87 -32.92 18.46
C LEU A 780 6.46 -33.07 16.99
N GLU A 781 7.26 -33.73 16.18
CA GLU A 781 6.98 -33.92 14.75
C GLU A 781 5.77 -34.85 14.54
N ILE A 782 5.61 -35.91 15.34
CA ILE A 782 4.42 -36.75 15.32
C ILE A 782 3.15 -35.94 15.69
N ASN A 783 3.23 -35.08 16.70
CA ASN A 783 2.11 -34.21 17.07
C ASN A 783 1.72 -33.22 15.97
N LYS A 784 2.70 -32.74 15.18
CA LYS A 784 2.42 -31.95 13.97
C LYS A 784 1.70 -32.76 12.89
N LEU A 785 2.04 -34.03 12.74
CA LEU A 785 1.33 -34.96 11.84
C LEU A 785 -0.12 -35.15 12.30
N ILE A 786 -0.35 -35.41 13.59
CA ILE A 786 -1.70 -35.51 14.15
C ILE A 786 -2.50 -34.23 13.91
N GLY A 787 -1.89 -33.06 14.10
CA GLY A 787 -2.52 -31.79 13.79
C GLY A 787 -2.90 -31.62 12.31
N ARG A 788 -2.17 -32.25 11.38
CA ARG A 788 -2.55 -32.31 9.95
C ARG A 788 -3.70 -33.27 9.72
N LEU A 789 -3.71 -34.43 10.39
CA LEU A 789 -4.81 -35.39 10.32
C LEU A 789 -6.12 -34.78 10.83
N HIS A 790 -6.09 -33.98 11.92
CA HIS A 790 -7.28 -33.28 12.41
C HIS A 790 -7.90 -32.33 11.38
N LYS A 791 -7.09 -31.67 10.53
CA LYS A 791 -7.59 -30.78 9.46
C LYS A 791 -8.42 -31.52 8.42
N ILE A 792 -8.17 -32.81 8.22
CA ILE A 792 -8.91 -33.68 7.30
C ILE A 792 -9.92 -34.59 8.04
N ASN A 793 -10.26 -34.25 9.29
CA ASN A 793 -11.22 -34.95 10.16
C ASN A 793 -10.80 -36.39 10.55
N PHE A 794 -9.51 -36.67 10.63
CA PHE A 794 -8.96 -37.90 11.19
C PHE A 794 -8.13 -37.59 12.43
N ASP A 795 -7.83 -38.59 13.23
CA ASP A 795 -6.98 -38.46 14.42
C ASP A 795 -5.87 -39.51 14.40
N GLY A 796 -4.87 -39.36 15.29
CA GLY A 796 -3.75 -40.28 15.42
C GLY A 796 -3.35 -40.47 16.87
N LYS A 797 -2.93 -41.67 17.23
CA LYS A 797 -2.34 -41.97 18.53
C LYS A 797 -1.03 -42.74 18.35
N TYR A 798 -0.10 -42.50 19.24
CA TYR A 798 1.20 -43.14 19.25
C TYR A 798 1.62 -43.52 20.68
N GLY A 799 2.49 -44.48 20.83
CA GLY A 799 3.12 -44.86 22.09
C GLY A 799 4.64 -44.85 21.97
N ASP A 800 5.28 -45.37 23.02
CA ASP A 800 6.75 -45.41 23.08
C ASP A 800 7.35 -46.28 21.96
N LYS A 801 6.62 -47.28 21.46
CA LYS A 801 7.07 -48.14 20.35
C LYS A 801 7.33 -47.32 19.08
N THR A 802 6.44 -46.40 18.71
CA THR A 802 6.58 -45.50 17.57
C THR A 802 7.82 -44.61 17.73
N ILE A 803 8.00 -44.04 18.92
CA ILE A 803 9.13 -43.15 19.22
C ILE A 803 10.48 -43.94 19.10
N ASP A 804 10.55 -45.11 19.76
CA ASP A 804 11.77 -45.92 19.74
C ASP A 804 12.08 -46.45 18.35
N PHE A 805 11.09 -46.86 17.57
CA PHE A 805 11.27 -47.29 16.20
C PHE A 805 11.87 -46.17 15.33
N ILE A 806 11.26 -44.97 15.33
CA ILE A 806 11.77 -43.81 14.57
C ILE A 806 13.16 -43.43 15.06
N TYR A 807 13.41 -43.47 16.39
CA TYR A 807 14.73 -43.21 16.95
C TYR A 807 15.79 -44.20 16.45
N GLU A 808 15.51 -45.52 16.42
CA GLU A 808 16.47 -46.52 15.89
C GLU A 808 16.74 -46.32 14.40
N VAL A 809 15.74 -45.90 13.60
CA VAL A 809 15.93 -45.58 12.18
C VAL A 809 16.91 -44.42 11.98
N ILE A 810 16.84 -43.37 12.81
CA ILE A 810 17.71 -42.19 12.68
C ILE A 810 19.06 -42.33 13.42
N LYS A 811 19.22 -43.30 14.28
CA LYS A 811 20.40 -43.49 15.13
C LYS A 811 21.72 -43.56 14.38
N GLN A 812 21.71 -44.16 13.18
CA GLN A 812 22.90 -44.24 12.31
C GLN A 812 23.23 -42.90 11.63
N GLN A 813 22.32 -41.90 11.71
CA GLN A 813 22.41 -40.61 11.06
C GLN A 813 22.50 -39.46 12.06
N LYS A 814 22.92 -39.72 13.30
CA LYS A 814 23.01 -38.71 14.38
C LYS A 814 23.86 -37.49 14.04
N GLU A 815 24.84 -37.64 13.15
CA GLU A 815 25.67 -36.54 12.66
C GLU A 815 24.91 -35.41 11.97
N TYR A 816 23.72 -35.73 11.44
CA TYR A 816 22.81 -34.74 10.80
C TYR A 816 21.80 -34.13 11.77
N GLY A 817 21.91 -34.41 13.09
CA GLY A 817 21.02 -33.87 14.12
C GLY A 817 19.56 -34.27 13.92
N ALA A 818 18.63 -33.32 14.01
CA ALA A 818 17.18 -33.56 13.88
C ALA A 818 16.69 -33.65 12.41
N ARG A 819 17.52 -33.33 11.39
CA ARG A 819 17.09 -33.34 9.98
C ARG A 819 16.48 -34.66 9.49
N PRO A 820 17.00 -35.87 9.83
CA PRO A 820 16.44 -37.13 9.38
C PRO A 820 15.06 -37.47 9.96
N ILE A 821 14.65 -36.84 11.09
CA ILE A 821 13.43 -37.23 11.82
C ILE A 821 12.18 -37.06 10.95
N ALA A 822 12.02 -35.90 10.31
CA ALA A 822 10.84 -35.61 9.47
C ALA A 822 10.70 -36.64 8.34
N ARG A 823 11.84 -36.99 7.69
CA ARG A 823 11.84 -37.96 6.62
C ARG A 823 11.54 -39.38 7.13
N ALA A 824 12.09 -39.76 8.28
CA ALA A 824 11.82 -41.06 8.89
C ALA A 824 10.32 -41.21 9.25
N ILE A 825 9.70 -40.17 9.76
CA ILE A 825 8.24 -40.15 10.01
C ILE A 825 7.47 -40.24 8.69
N GLN A 826 7.84 -39.46 7.67
CA GLN A 826 7.21 -39.49 6.36
C GLN A 826 7.25 -40.92 5.76
N ASP A 827 8.42 -41.51 5.68
CA ASP A 827 8.60 -42.80 5.02
C ASP A 827 7.93 -43.95 5.78
N ASN A 828 7.90 -43.91 7.12
CA ASN A 828 7.43 -45.05 7.94
C ASN A 828 6.01 -44.88 8.51
N VAL A 829 5.49 -43.66 8.57
CA VAL A 829 4.17 -43.39 9.13
C VAL A 829 3.25 -42.68 8.14
N GLU A 830 3.63 -41.51 7.56
CA GLU A 830 2.77 -40.74 6.69
C GLU A 830 2.40 -41.50 5.41
N ASN A 831 3.40 -42.09 4.72
CA ASN A 831 3.15 -42.84 3.49
C ASN A 831 2.21 -44.01 3.74
N LYS A 832 2.43 -44.77 4.84
CA LYS A 832 1.56 -45.89 5.20
C LYS A 832 0.12 -45.43 5.54
N ILE A 833 -0.04 -44.29 6.20
CA ILE A 833 -1.37 -43.72 6.42
C ILE A 833 -2.03 -43.31 5.10
N THR A 834 -1.25 -42.76 4.16
CA THR A 834 -1.74 -42.39 2.86
C THR A 834 -2.23 -43.60 2.07
N ASP A 835 -1.45 -44.70 2.06
CA ASP A 835 -1.85 -45.96 1.41
C ASP A 835 -3.12 -46.53 2.04
N LEU A 836 -3.22 -46.53 3.38
CA LEU A 836 -4.43 -46.95 4.08
C LEU A 836 -5.64 -46.09 3.75
N LEU A 837 -5.48 -44.76 3.59
CA LEU A 837 -6.55 -43.84 3.20
C LEU A 837 -7.00 -44.03 1.75
N LEU A 838 -6.10 -44.47 0.87
CA LEU A 838 -6.41 -44.74 -0.53
C LEU A 838 -7.09 -46.10 -0.71
N ASP A 839 -6.70 -47.11 0.08
CA ASP A 839 -7.18 -48.49 -0.02
C ASP A 839 -8.55 -48.71 0.67
N ASN A 840 -8.92 -47.90 1.62
CA ASN A 840 -10.08 -48.07 2.45
C ASN A 840 -10.90 -46.77 2.64
N ASP A 841 -12.22 -46.87 2.57
CA ASP A 841 -13.15 -45.80 2.94
C ASP A 841 -13.32 -45.75 4.46
N TYR A 842 -12.48 -45.03 5.14
CA TYR A 842 -12.61 -44.81 6.58
C TYR A 842 -13.72 -43.81 6.92
N GLU A 843 -14.51 -44.12 7.96
CA GLU A 843 -15.46 -43.15 8.52
C GLU A 843 -14.71 -41.92 9.06
N LYS A 844 -15.30 -40.74 8.90
CA LYS A 844 -14.80 -39.50 9.51
C LYS A 844 -14.61 -39.69 11.01
N LYS A 845 -13.47 -39.22 11.55
CA LYS A 845 -12.98 -39.38 12.93
C LYS A 845 -12.32 -40.75 13.24
N TYR A 846 -11.93 -41.52 12.24
CA TYR A 846 -11.09 -42.70 12.51
C TYR A 846 -9.76 -42.31 13.15
N ILE A 847 -9.31 -43.09 14.14
CA ILE A 847 -8.04 -42.87 14.87
C ILE A 847 -7.00 -43.85 14.40
N PHE A 848 -5.96 -43.37 13.72
CA PHE A 848 -4.82 -44.17 13.27
C PHE A 848 -3.91 -44.48 14.45
N ASP A 849 -3.67 -45.78 14.70
CA ASP A 849 -2.76 -46.26 15.73
C ASP A 849 -1.37 -46.47 15.13
N PHE A 850 -0.46 -45.50 15.35
CA PHE A 850 0.86 -45.50 14.73
C PHE A 850 1.72 -46.68 15.21
N ASP A 851 1.54 -47.18 16.45
CA ASP A 851 2.24 -48.38 16.94
C ASP A 851 1.87 -49.65 16.16
N LYS A 852 0.71 -49.68 15.52
CA LYS A 852 0.28 -50.80 14.64
C LYS A 852 0.73 -50.61 13.19
N ILE A 853 0.83 -49.36 12.74
CA ILE A 853 1.20 -49.02 11.36
C ILE A 853 2.67 -49.27 11.12
N ILE A 854 3.53 -49.08 12.11
CA ILE A 854 4.97 -49.31 11.96
C ILE A 854 5.38 -50.80 12.02
N ASN A 855 4.54 -51.65 12.63
CA ASN A 855 4.75 -53.12 12.60
C ASN A 855 4.33 -53.69 11.24
#